data_6c92222f9ffff4d2d5a331bfb65d04d4
#
_entry.id   6c92222f9ffff4d2d5a331bfb65d04d4
#
_cell.length_a   1.000
_cell.length_b   1.000
_cell.length_c   1.000
_cell.angle_alpha   90.00
_cell.angle_beta   90.00
_cell.angle_gamma   90.00
#
_symmetry.space_group_name_H-M   'P 1'
#
loop_
_entity.id
_entity.type
_entity.pdbx_description
1 polymer ?
#
loop_
_entity_poly.entity_id
_entity_poly.type
_entity_poly.pdbx_seq_one_letter_code
_entity_poly.pdbx_strand_id
1 'polypeptide(L)'
;MKRPVTITVALVAAVAILGLAALGTRRVPENHQGVRVGRNGEVTRYDPGRHLVWPFSGPLVIWPVGVVERRFPTEGVYEARTRAGEKAAVALDLRLEIKEDAGEFIYRAFGEDLWLGLSDLVRENVEIEMARWPSEGITQEEFAGAVVREMKPALGKAGIRVVGFGVAVWEIAPGGGSAPLAGASKATARPLRKVIFIGVDGGDWEFIRPMIEDGTLPNFKKIVEQGSTGPLKSIEPLLSPLIWTSIATGKLPEDHGILNFTDVDPKTGKKTPVTRMARKVDALWNILGDDGRTVDVVGWLASYPAEEINGVMVTDRVGYLAYADAGGTGAAAPGSVSPAGRADEIARLVVKSNDVEYQEFRRVLDIDRETFDRNKAIPFDTKNPINNLIMLYASAQTYRNIAYHLLAEDRPDFLGVYFEWCDAAGHLFMSYAPPRLAWIDERDYQKYKGVMQQAYALQDRIVGEFIDKCDDQTVIVIASDHGFKRGASRPRLGSEIAGGHAAFWHQPYGIVGLYGNGIRRGYTLEGVTVLDVVPTILALEGLPQAADMPGKVLVDALEDTLARRVNTSVVATLQRPREKGAVPVPSGAGDEAALKKLEALGYITPENPDAYNNLGQRYQEQGEYDKAIEQFKKALTINPNFPGALNNIGVCYGKIKQYALAEAALKKAISLKKDDVYAMNNLSIMYMEMGDLDRAVEYGEMAIRTEPNYANGHLTLGSVYATAGNLDRAEQEFAKALELDPTSRTARANLQKVRSEKSQDDGSRPRR
;
A
#
# COMPACT_ATOMS: atom_id res chain seq x y z
N MET A 1 35.48 4.40 57.77
CA MET A 1 34.09 4.60 57.31
C MET A 1 33.98 4.45 55.79
N LYS A 2 33.96 3.22 55.30
CA LYS A 2 33.77 2.91 53.83
C LYS A 2 32.97 1.60 53.67
N ARG A 3 31.75 1.50 54.22
CA ARG A 3 30.91 0.30 54.06
C ARG A 3 29.40 0.49 53.80
N PRO A 4 28.82 1.69 53.55
CA PRO A 4 27.41 1.72 53.13
C PRO A 4 27.15 1.73 51.64
N VAL A 5 28.12 2.10 50.78
CA VAL A 5 27.86 2.24 49.34
C VAL A 5 27.78 0.88 48.61
N THR A 6 28.56 -0.10 49.03
CA THR A 6 28.61 -1.42 48.38
C THR A 6 27.34 -2.25 48.63
N ILE A 7 26.70 -2.08 49.79
CA ILE A 7 25.45 -2.78 50.17
C ILE A 7 24.27 -2.20 49.38
N THR A 8 24.23 -0.87 49.19
CA THR A 8 23.16 -0.21 48.43
C THR A 8 23.20 -0.56 46.95
N VAL A 9 24.39 -0.63 46.34
CA VAL A 9 24.54 -1.02 44.94
C VAL A 9 24.16 -2.49 44.71
N ALA A 10 24.54 -3.38 45.64
CA ALA A 10 24.14 -4.78 45.57
C ALA A 10 22.62 -4.99 45.73
N LEU A 11 21.98 -4.19 46.60
CA LEU A 11 20.53 -4.26 46.83
C LEU A 11 19.77 -3.70 45.62
N VAL A 12 20.22 -2.61 45.00
CA VAL A 12 19.63 -2.03 43.77
C VAL A 12 19.81 -2.97 42.62
N ALA A 13 20.98 -3.61 42.47
CA ALA A 13 21.22 -4.62 41.44
C ALA A 13 20.33 -5.86 41.66
N ALA A 14 20.18 -6.33 42.90
CA ALA A 14 19.31 -7.47 43.20
C ALA A 14 17.83 -7.15 42.99
N VAL A 15 17.36 -5.94 43.29
CA VAL A 15 15.99 -5.48 42.98
C VAL A 15 15.77 -5.31 41.51
N ALA A 16 16.76 -4.81 40.75
CA ALA A 16 16.69 -4.71 39.32
C ALA A 16 16.67 -6.10 38.62
N ILE A 17 17.48 -7.06 39.12
CA ILE A 17 17.48 -8.44 38.63
C ILE A 17 16.15 -9.15 38.98
N LEU A 18 15.60 -8.95 40.16
CA LEU A 18 14.29 -9.50 40.53
C LEU A 18 13.15 -8.83 39.78
N GLY A 19 13.22 -7.53 39.48
CA GLY A 19 12.26 -6.81 38.64
C GLY A 19 12.32 -7.29 37.20
N LEU A 20 13.50 -7.50 36.64
CA LEU A 20 13.70 -8.06 35.30
C LEU A 20 13.26 -9.53 35.23
N ALA A 21 13.49 -10.32 36.30
CA ALA A 21 13.00 -11.70 36.37
C ALA A 21 11.47 -11.77 36.47
N ALA A 22 10.83 -10.84 37.18
CA ALA A 22 9.37 -10.76 37.24
C ALA A 22 8.72 -10.36 35.91
N LEU A 23 9.37 -9.50 35.13
CA LEU A 23 8.94 -9.09 33.82
C LEU A 23 9.17 -10.20 32.75
N GLY A 24 10.12 -11.10 32.95
CA GLY A 24 10.47 -12.20 32.07
C GLY A 24 9.79 -13.54 32.38
N THR A 25 9.05 -13.66 33.51
CA THR A 25 8.39 -14.92 33.84
C THR A 25 7.09 -15.11 33.04
N ARG A 26 6.93 -16.30 32.47
CA ARG A 26 5.69 -16.76 31.80
C ARG A 26 5.21 -18.02 32.50
N ARG A 27 3.89 -18.17 32.58
CA ARG A 27 3.26 -19.36 33.16
C ARG A 27 2.67 -20.22 32.05
N VAL A 28 3.06 -21.49 32.04
CA VAL A 28 2.40 -22.54 31.25
C VAL A 28 1.33 -23.16 32.13
N PRO A 29 0.03 -23.11 31.77
CA PRO A 29 -1.05 -23.68 32.59
C PRO A 29 -0.91 -25.21 32.73
N GLU A 30 -1.55 -25.78 33.75
CA GLU A 30 -1.73 -27.24 33.85
C GLU A 30 -2.46 -27.74 32.61
N ASN A 31 -2.09 -28.92 32.12
CA ASN A 31 -2.57 -29.52 30.86
C ASN A 31 -2.21 -28.73 29.59
N HIS A 32 -1.16 -27.91 29.64
CA HIS A 32 -0.61 -27.24 28.46
C HIS A 32 0.90 -27.48 28.38
N GLN A 33 1.43 -27.42 27.17
CA GLN A 33 2.87 -27.39 26.90
C GLN A 33 3.24 -26.05 26.25
N GLY A 34 4.35 -25.45 26.72
CA GLY A 34 4.93 -24.28 26.11
C GLY A 34 6.08 -24.66 25.18
N VAL A 35 6.17 -24.03 24.01
CA VAL A 35 7.29 -24.18 23.09
C VAL A 35 7.76 -22.83 22.62
N ARG A 36 9.05 -22.66 22.45
CA ARG A 36 9.68 -21.50 21.87
C ARG A 36 10.66 -21.90 20.79
N VAL A 37 10.58 -21.22 19.67
CA VAL A 37 11.52 -21.38 18.56
C VAL A 37 12.46 -20.17 18.54
N GLY A 38 13.75 -20.40 18.71
CA GLY A 38 14.79 -19.36 18.63
C GLY A 38 15.02 -18.90 17.17
N ARG A 39 15.66 -17.73 17.00
CA ARG A 39 15.96 -17.15 15.69
C ARG A 39 16.80 -18.05 14.76
N ASN A 40 17.51 -19.01 15.33
CA ASN A 40 18.32 -20.02 14.62
C ASN A 40 17.54 -21.35 14.39
N GLY A 41 16.25 -21.40 14.69
CA GLY A 41 15.41 -22.59 14.55
C GLY A 41 15.52 -23.59 15.73
N GLU A 42 16.24 -23.24 16.80
CA GLU A 42 16.38 -24.06 17.99
C GLU A 42 15.06 -24.06 18.80
N VAL A 43 14.60 -25.25 19.21
CA VAL A 43 13.33 -25.44 19.88
C VAL A 43 13.55 -25.73 21.36
N THR A 44 12.93 -24.91 22.22
CA THR A 44 12.96 -25.12 23.68
C THR A 44 11.55 -25.44 24.18
N ARG A 45 11.38 -26.53 24.92
CA ARG A 45 10.11 -26.95 25.53
C ARG A 45 10.01 -26.49 26.98
N TYR A 46 8.80 -26.21 27.42
CA TYR A 46 8.48 -25.80 28.78
C TYR A 46 7.29 -26.59 29.31
N ASP A 47 7.49 -27.28 30.42
CA ASP A 47 6.44 -28.01 31.12
C ASP A 47 5.48 -27.05 31.87
N PRO A 48 4.33 -27.50 32.39
CA PRO A 48 3.45 -26.68 33.21
C PRO A 48 4.19 -26.02 34.38
N GLY A 49 3.93 -24.74 34.60
CA GLY A 49 4.57 -23.99 35.68
C GLY A 49 5.03 -22.59 35.29
N ARG A 50 5.80 -21.96 36.14
CA ARG A 50 6.41 -20.64 35.87
C ARG A 50 7.83 -20.82 35.35
N HIS A 51 8.10 -20.24 34.17
CA HIS A 51 9.40 -20.30 33.50
C HIS A 51 9.93 -18.90 33.29
N LEU A 52 11.26 -18.74 33.48
CA LEU A 52 11.96 -17.50 33.09
C LEU A 52 12.25 -17.53 31.60
N VAL A 53 11.61 -16.66 30.84
CA VAL A 53 11.78 -16.52 29.39
C VAL A 53 12.36 -15.15 29.11
N TRP A 54 13.51 -15.09 28.44
CA TRP A 54 14.13 -13.82 28.08
C TRP A 54 13.25 -13.05 27.08
N PRO A 55 12.96 -11.75 27.32
CA PRO A 55 12.04 -10.96 26.50
C PRO A 55 12.40 -10.88 25.01
N PHE A 56 13.69 -11.01 24.69
CA PHE A 56 14.21 -10.88 23.31
C PHE A 56 14.38 -12.19 22.56
N SER A 57 13.91 -13.29 23.08
CA SER A 57 14.22 -14.63 22.60
C SER A 57 13.10 -15.30 21.79
N GLY A 58 12.06 -14.54 21.42
CA GLY A 58 10.89 -15.00 20.66
C GLY A 58 9.66 -15.32 21.54
N PRO A 59 8.47 -15.44 20.95
CA PRO A 59 7.24 -15.72 21.68
C PRO A 59 7.26 -17.12 22.32
N LEU A 60 6.64 -17.27 23.49
CA LEU A 60 6.31 -18.56 24.09
C LEU A 60 4.89 -18.92 23.65
N VAL A 61 4.77 -19.94 22.82
CA VAL A 61 3.49 -20.46 22.34
C VAL A 61 3.04 -21.62 23.23
N ILE A 62 1.77 -21.65 23.61
CA ILE A 62 1.22 -22.56 24.61
C ILE A 62 0.07 -23.36 23.98
N TRP A 63 0.15 -24.68 24.02
CA TRP A 63 -0.90 -25.59 23.52
C TRP A 63 -1.46 -26.48 24.61
N PRO A 64 -2.75 -26.86 24.52
CA PRO A 64 -3.32 -27.87 25.39
C PRO A 64 -2.71 -29.25 25.10
N VAL A 65 -2.62 -30.08 26.12
CA VAL A 65 -2.23 -31.50 26.01
C VAL A 65 -3.34 -32.38 26.56
N GLY A 66 -3.44 -33.62 26.08
CA GLY A 66 -4.50 -34.57 26.45
C GLY A 66 -5.70 -34.54 25.49
N VAL A 67 -6.87 -34.90 25.98
CA VAL A 67 -8.08 -34.97 25.15
C VAL A 67 -8.83 -33.66 25.19
N VAL A 68 -9.09 -33.08 24.02
CA VAL A 68 -9.81 -31.82 23.83
C VAL A 68 -10.97 -32.03 22.86
N GLU A 69 -12.15 -31.48 23.20
CA GLU A 69 -13.30 -31.46 22.31
C GLU A 69 -13.46 -30.06 21.73
N ARG A 70 -13.64 -29.98 20.41
CA ARG A 70 -13.81 -28.68 19.74
C ARG A 70 -14.66 -28.80 18.49
N ARG A 71 -15.52 -27.79 18.29
CA ARG A 71 -16.29 -27.61 17.06
C ARG A 71 -15.45 -26.88 16.01
N PHE A 72 -15.61 -27.27 14.76
CA PHE A 72 -15.01 -26.66 13.59
C PHE A 72 -16.07 -26.37 12.51
N PRO A 73 -16.25 -25.11 12.05
CA PRO A 73 -15.58 -23.92 12.63
C PRO A 73 -16.07 -23.67 14.07
N THR A 74 -15.32 -22.90 14.82
CA THR A 74 -15.66 -22.56 16.22
C THR A 74 -16.94 -21.75 16.32
N GLU A 75 -17.26 -20.99 15.27
CA GLU A 75 -18.51 -20.23 15.10
C GLU A 75 -18.99 -20.37 13.64
N GLY A 76 -20.30 -20.47 13.42
CA GLY A 76 -20.88 -20.63 12.08
C GLY A 76 -20.75 -22.04 11.50
N VAL A 77 -20.62 -22.12 10.19
CA VAL A 77 -20.55 -23.36 9.40
C VAL A 77 -19.55 -23.20 8.25
N TYR A 78 -18.94 -24.30 7.78
CA TYR A 78 -18.24 -24.33 6.51
C TYR A 78 -19.26 -24.43 5.37
N GLU A 79 -19.18 -23.51 4.40
CA GLU A 79 -19.97 -23.59 3.18
C GLU A 79 -19.13 -24.28 2.08
N ALA A 80 -19.68 -25.29 1.47
CA ALA A 80 -19.05 -26.04 0.37
C ALA A 80 -20.08 -26.33 -0.73
N ARG A 81 -19.63 -26.89 -1.86
CA ARG A 81 -20.53 -27.34 -2.93
C ARG A 81 -20.36 -28.82 -3.17
N THR A 82 -21.48 -29.53 -3.33
CA THR A 82 -21.49 -30.89 -3.77
C THR A 82 -21.03 -31.03 -5.23
N ARG A 83 -20.73 -32.26 -5.68
CA ARG A 83 -20.42 -32.55 -7.08
C ARG A 83 -21.53 -32.12 -8.05
N ALA A 84 -22.78 -32.09 -7.59
CA ALA A 84 -23.93 -31.60 -8.36
C ALA A 84 -24.09 -30.07 -8.35
N GLY A 85 -23.20 -29.35 -7.64
CA GLY A 85 -23.22 -27.89 -7.55
C GLY A 85 -24.13 -27.32 -6.47
N GLU A 86 -24.76 -28.18 -5.65
CA GLU A 86 -25.60 -27.75 -4.52
C GLU A 86 -24.77 -27.15 -3.41
N LYS A 87 -25.32 -26.15 -2.72
CA LYS A 87 -24.68 -25.58 -1.54
C LYS A 87 -24.87 -26.47 -0.33
N ALA A 88 -23.81 -26.69 0.42
CA ALA A 88 -23.83 -27.40 1.69
C ALA A 88 -23.25 -26.54 2.81
N ALA A 89 -23.85 -26.63 3.99
CA ALA A 89 -23.36 -26.01 5.21
C ALA A 89 -23.01 -27.10 6.22
N VAL A 90 -21.75 -27.13 6.67
CA VAL A 90 -21.21 -28.20 7.51
C VAL A 90 -20.48 -27.62 8.72
N ALA A 91 -20.72 -28.22 9.90
CA ALA A 91 -19.84 -28.02 11.06
C ALA A 91 -19.57 -29.38 11.70
N LEU A 92 -18.33 -29.63 12.10
CA LEU A 92 -17.88 -30.88 12.70
C LEU A 92 -17.44 -30.66 14.13
N ASP A 93 -17.87 -31.55 15.03
CA ASP A 93 -17.32 -31.64 16.38
C ASP A 93 -16.22 -32.71 16.39
N LEU A 94 -14.99 -32.29 16.72
CA LEU A 94 -13.84 -33.19 16.78
C LEU A 94 -13.37 -33.37 18.23
N ARG A 95 -13.10 -34.62 18.61
CA ARG A 95 -12.43 -34.95 19.84
C ARG A 95 -11.01 -35.40 19.52
N LEU A 96 -10.05 -34.53 19.93
CA LEU A 96 -8.64 -34.63 19.60
C LEU A 96 -7.83 -35.05 20.83
N GLU A 97 -6.90 -35.96 20.68
CA GLU A 97 -5.89 -36.27 21.69
C GLU A 97 -4.56 -35.70 21.22
N ILE A 98 -4.02 -34.75 21.99
CA ILE A 98 -2.77 -34.05 21.73
C ILE A 98 -1.70 -34.63 22.67
N LYS A 99 -0.63 -35.20 22.11
CA LYS A 99 0.46 -35.77 22.89
C LYS A 99 1.28 -34.71 23.59
N GLU A 100 1.84 -35.03 24.76
CA GLU A 100 2.65 -34.12 25.55
C GLU A 100 3.90 -33.62 24.82
N ASP A 101 4.46 -34.43 23.92
CA ASP A 101 5.67 -34.10 23.15
C ASP A 101 5.37 -33.48 21.77
N ALA A 102 4.09 -33.21 21.44
CA ALA A 102 3.67 -32.76 20.12
C ALA A 102 4.00 -31.29 19.80
N GLY A 103 4.35 -30.47 20.80
CA GLY A 103 4.47 -29.00 20.64
C GLY A 103 5.36 -28.54 19.49
N GLU A 104 6.50 -29.17 19.25
CA GLU A 104 7.37 -28.85 18.11
C GLU A 104 6.72 -29.17 16.77
N PHE A 105 6.07 -30.33 16.68
CA PHE A 105 5.41 -30.81 15.47
C PHE A 105 4.18 -29.96 15.15
N ILE A 106 3.43 -29.54 16.18
CA ILE A 106 2.29 -28.63 16.04
C ILE A 106 2.76 -27.29 15.49
N TYR A 107 3.82 -26.69 16.07
CA TYR A 107 4.35 -25.42 15.61
C TYR A 107 4.81 -25.49 14.15
N ARG A 108 5.47 -26.57 13.74
CA ARG A 108 5.92 -26.78 12.36
C ARG A 108 4.76 -26.99 11.38
N ALA A 109 3.65 -27.57 11.85
CA ALA A 109 2.49 -27.88 11.01
C ALA A 109 1.49 -26.72 10.91
N PHE A 110 1.27 -25.99 12.02
CA PHE A 110 0.17 -25.02 12.16
C PHE A 110 0.64 -23.61 12.62
N GLY A 111 1.94 -23.40 12.86
CA GLY A 111 2.47 -22.12 13.32
C GLY A 111 2.12 -21.83 14.78
N GLU A 112 1.88 -20.56 15.09
CA GLU A 112 1.62 -20.09 16.46
C GLU A 112 0.19 -20.34 16.94
N ASP A 113 -0.77 -20.55 16.04
CA ASP A 113 -2.18 -20.78 16.34
C ASP A 113 -2.64 -22.17 15.85
N LEU A 114 -2.62 -23.13 16.77
CA LEU A 114 -3.10 -24.49 16.53
C LEU A 114 -4.56 -24.51 16.04
N TRP A 115 -5.43 -23.67 16.62
CA TRP A 115 -6.86 -23.75 16.35
C TRP A 115 -7.22 -23.18 15.00
N LEU A 116 -6.53 -22.12 14.59
CA LEU A 116 -6.67 -21.55 13.25
C LEU A 116 -6.18 -22.55 12.20
N GLY A 117 -4.99 -23.11 12.37
CA GLY A 117 -4.43 -24.08 11.42
C GLY A 117 -5.26 -25.38 11.33
N LEU A 118 -5.84 -25.83 12.44
CA LEU A 118 -6.79 -26.96 12.42
C LEU A 118 -8.10 -26.60 11.73
N SER A 119 -8.62 -25.38 11.92
CA SER A 119 -9.83 -24.90 11.24
C SER A 119 -9.65 -24.89 9.73
N ASP A 120 -8.50 -24.41 9.26
CA ASP A 120 -8.16 -24.41 7.83
C ASP A 120 -8.03 -25.82 7.27
N LEU A 121 -7.37 -26.73 7.99
CA LEU A 121 -7.25 -28.13 7.57
C LEU A 121 -8.63 -28.82 7.50
N VAL A 122 -9.53 -28.57 8.45
CA VAL A 122 -10.90 -29.12 8.42
C VAL A 122 -11.67 -28.55 7.23
N ARG A 123 -11.61 -27.24 7.01
CA ARG A 123 -12.30 -26.58 5.90
C ARG A 123 -11.86 -27.13 4.55
N GLU A 124 -10.55 -27.19 4.30
CA GLU A 124 -10.00 -27.72 3.05
C GLU A 124 -10.51 -29.14 2.77
N ASN A 125 -10.50 -30.00 3.77
CA ASN A 125 -10.94 -31.39 3.60
C ASN A 125 -12.47 -31.49 3.48
N VAL A 126 -13.26 -30.64 4.11
CA VAL A 126 -14.72 -30.54 3.90
C VAL A 126 -15.00 -30.11 2.45
N GLU A 127 -14.33 -29.12 1.90
CA GLU A 127 -14.51 -28.67 0.52
C GLU A 127 -14.14 -29.79 -0.49
N ILE A 128 -13.01 -30.46 -0.28
CA ILE A 128 -12.53 -31.56 -1.13
C ILE A 128 -13.52 -32.71 -1.12
N GLU A 129 -13.95 -33.16 0.05
CA GLU A 129 -14.89 -34.28 0.16
C GLU A 129 -16.25 -33.92 -0.41
N MET A 130 -16.81 -32.73 -0.14
CA MET A 130 -18.07 -32.27 -0.74
C MET A 130 -18.03 -32.29 -2.27
N ALA A 131 -16.93 -31.83 -2.86
CA ALA A 131 -16.78 -31.83 -4.32
C ALA A 131 -16.70 -33.23 -4.95
N ARG A 132 -16.37 -34.27 -4.17
CA ARG A 132 -16.29 -35.66 -4.62
C ARG A 132 -17.63 -36.39 -4.59
N TRP A 133 -18.57 -35.94 -3.75
CA TRP A 133 -19.75 -36.72 -3.43
C TRP A 133 -20.99 -36.26 -4.19
N PRO A 134 -21.85 -37.21 -4.64
CA PRO A 134 -23.16 -36.92 -5.22
C PRO A 134 -24.12 -36.43 -4.13
N SER A 135 -25.14 -35.62 -4.54
CA SER A 135 -26.12 -35.02 -3.63
C SER A 135 -27.04 -35.98 -2.87
N GLU A 136 -27.13 -37.23 -3.31
CA GLU A 136 -28.04 -38.23 -2.72
C GLU A 136 -27.29 -39.44 -2.19
N GLY A 137 -27.70 -39.96 -1.04
CA GLY A 137 -27.28 -41.26 -0.51
C GLY A 137 -26.12 -41.25 0.48
N ILE A 138 -25.69 -40.09 1.00
CA ILE A 138 -24.62 -39.99 2.00
C ILE A 138 -25.21 -39.79 3.38
N THR A 139 -24.71 -40.54 4.36
CA THR A 139 -24.96 -40.20 5.77
C THR A 139 -23.97 -39.17 6.27
N GLN A 140 -24.40 -38.35 7.24
CA GLN A 140 -23.55 -37.38 7.90
C GLN A 140 -22.28 -38.00 8.51
N GLU A 141 -22.40 -39.20 9.06
CA GLU A 141 -21.31 -39.95 9.66
C GLU A 141 -20.27 -40.44 8.63
N GLU A 142 -20.71 -40.89 7.46
CA GLU A 142 -19.84 -41.35 6.37
C GLU A 142 -19.02 -40.16 5.83
N PHE A 143 -19.67 -39.01 5.64
CA PHE A 143 -18.99 -37.81 5.22
C PHE A 143 -17.93 -37.31 6.24
N ALA A 144 -18.33 -37.16 7.51
CA ALA A 144 -17.38 -36.73 8.56
C ALA A 144 -16.24 -37.76 8.72
N GLY A 145 -16.52 -39.05 8.57
CA GLY A 145 -15.49 -40.09 8.58
C GLY A 145 -14.52 -39.99 7.40
N ALA A 146 -14.98 -39.56 6.22
CA ALA A 146 -14.12 -39.30 5.07
C ALA A 146 -13.22 -38.08 5.29
N VAL A 147 -13.77 -36.94 5.73
CA VAL A 147 -13.00 -35.73 6.10
C VAL A 147 -11.91 -36.05 7.12
N VAL A 148 -12.27 -36.74 8.22
CA VAL A 148 -11.31 -37.13 9.25
C VAL A 148 -10.23 -38.09 8.72
N ARG A 149 -10.57 -38.98 7.80
CA ARG A 149 -9.61 -39.90 7.18
C ARG A 149 -8.56 -39.19 6.37
N GLU A 150 -8.97 -38.20 5.57
CA GLU A 150 -8.04 -37.37 4.78
C GLU A 150 -7.13 -36.49 5.66
N MET A 151 -7.62 -36.00 6.80
CA MET A 151 -6.84 -35.21 7.76
C MET A 151 -5.83 -36.05 8.56
N LYS A 152 -6.05 -37.33 8.77
CA LYS A 152 -5.20 -38.19 9.63
C LYS A 152 -3.69 -38.11 9.35
N PRO A 153 -3.20 -38.08 8.09
CA PRO A 153 -1.76 -37.98 7.83
C PRO A 153 -1.13 -36.68 8.33
N ALA A 154 -1.81 -35.54 8.16
CA ALA A 154 -1.34 -34.26 8.61
C ALA A 154 -1.37 -34.17 10.15
N LEU A 155 -2.46 -34.57 10.77
CA LEU A 155 -2.61 -34.58 12.22
C LEU A 155 -1.62 -35.56 12.90
N GLY A 156 -1.42 -36.73 12.31
CA GLY A 156 -0.44 -37.71 12.82
C GLY A 156 0.99 -37.16 12.83
N LYS A 157 1.39 -36.45 11.78
CA LYS A 157 2.70 -35.77 11.72
C LYS A 157 2.83 -34.69 12.80
N ALA A 158 1.75 -34.00 13.16
CA ALA A 158 1.71 -33.01 14.22
C ALA A 158 1.57 -33.60 15.64
N GLY A 159 1.51 -34.94 15.80
CA GLY A 159 1.33 -35.57 17.10
C GLY A 159 -0.10 -35.45 17.64
N ILE A 160 -1.09 -35.31 16.77
CA ILE A 160 -2.50 -35.15 17.10
C ILE A 160 -3.26 -36.41 16.61
N ARG A 161 -4.12 -36.98 17.44
CA ARG A 161 -4.96 -38.15 17.10
C ARG A 161 -6.44 -37.76 17.24
N VAL A 162 -7.24 -38.00 16.21
CA VAL A 162 -8.69 -37.91 16.33
C VAL A 162 -9.20 -39.15 17.05
N VAL A 163 -9.81 -38.98 18.21
CA VAL A 163 -10.36 -40.04 19.06
C VAL A 163 -11.88 -40.11 19.01
N GLY A 164 -12.53 -39.10 18.42
CA GLY A 164 -13.96 -39.07 18.15
C GLY A 164 -14.31 -37.91 17.22
N PHE A 165 -15.44 -38.03 16.52
CA PHE A 165 -15.98 -36.97 15.69
C PHE A 165 -17.51 -37.07 15.64
N GLY A 166 -18.18 -35.97 15.32
CA GLY A 166 -19.61 -35.85 15.07
C GLY A 166 -19.91 -34.74 14.09
N VAL A 167 -21.11 -34.69 13.57
CA VAL A 167 -21.59 -33.62 12.71
C VAL A 167 -22.51 -32.71 13.52
N ALA A 168 -22.13 -31.47 13.68
CA ALA A 168 -22.90 -30.52 14.46
C ALA A 168 -23.95 -29.78 13.59
N VAL A 169 -23.62 -29.54 12.30
CA VAL A 169 -24.52 -28.94 11.32
C VAL A 169 -24.34 -29.65 9.99
N TRP A 170 -25.46 -29.97 9.34
CA TRP A 170 -25.50 -30.61 8.02
C TRP A 170 -26.74 -30.12 7.27
N GLU A 171 -26.57 -29.27 6.31
CA GLU A 171 -27.64 -28.77 5.45
C GLU A 171 -27.18 -28.79 3.99
N ILE A 172 -27.96 -29.38 3.11
CA ILE A 172 -27.75 -29.39 1.66
C ILE A 172 -28.99 -28.73 1.03
N ALA A 173 -28.82 -27.63 0.36
CA ALA A 173 -29.90 -26.96 -0.37
C ALA A 173 -30.05 -27.60 -1.75
N PRO A 174 -31.29 -28.04 -2.14
CA PRO A 174 -31.52 -28.67 -3.44
C PRO A 174 -31.17 -27.71 -4.60
N GLY A 175 -30.49 -28.23 -5.60
CA GLY A 175 -30.10 -27.53 -6.80
C GLY A 175 -31.31 -27.15 -7.68
N GLY A 176 -31.77 -25.94 -7.57
CA GLY A 176 -32.83 -25.39 -8.42
C GLY A 176 -32.54 -23.93 -8.69
N GLY A 177 -32.56 -23.55 -9.99
CA GLY A 177 -32.14 -22.28 -10.55
C GLY A 177 -32.41 -21.04 -9.70
N SER A 178 -31.45 -20.15 -9.73
CA SER A 178 -31.46 -18.75 -9.28
C SER A 178 -32.76 -18.23 -8.61
N ALA A 179 -33.02 -18.70 -7.40
CA ALA A 179 -33.85 -17.98 -6.45
C ALA A 179 -32.94 -17.66 -5.26
N PRO A 180 -32.87 -16.40 -4.80
CA PRO A 180 -32.16 -16.11 -3.57
C PRO A 180 -32.85 -16.92 -2.46
N LEU A 181 -32.04 -17.46 -1.53
CA LEU A 181 -32.52 -18.03 -0.28
C LEU A 181 -33.45 -17.01 0.39
N ALA A 182 -34.76 -17.10 0.08
CA ALA A 182 -35.80 -16.41 0.78
C ALA A 182 -36.03 -17.11 2.11
N GLY A 183 -35.42 -16.59 3.17
CA GLY A 183 -35.71 -17.12 4.49
C GLY A 183 -34.76 -16.74 5.60
N ALA A 184 -33.52 -16.35 5.33
CA ALA A 184 -32.85 -15.46 6.26
C ALA A 184 -33.24 -14.03 5.82
N SER A 185 -34.10 -13.36 6.55
CA SER A 185 -34.20 -11.92 6.46
C SER A 185 -32.76 -11.43 6.51
N LYS A 186 -32.29 -10.80 5.42
CA LYS A 186 -31.20 -9.87 5.49
C LYS A 186 -31.69 -8.76 6.43
N ALA A 187 -31.60 -9.01 7.73
CA ALA A 187 -31.42 -7.92 8.65
C ALA A 187 -30.16 -7.28 8.13
N THR A 188 -30.29 -6.15 7.45
CA THR A 188 -29.18 -5.28 7.09
C THR A 188 -28.46 -5.01 8.40
N ALA A 189 -27.42 -5.84 8.68
CA ALA A 189 -26.60 -5.61 9.84
C ALA A 189 -26.00 -4.23 9.60
N ARG A 190 -26.43 -3.25 10.43
CA ARG A 190 -25.89 -1.90 10.32
C ARG A 190 -24.36 -2.00 10.46
N PRO A 191 -23.59 -1.21 9.69
CA PRO A 191 -22.16 -1.18 9.84
C PRO A 191 -21.78 -0.88 11.31
N LEU A 192 -20.69 -1.42 11.77
CA LEU A 192 -20.17 -1.11 13.10
C LEU A 192 -19.82 0.38 13.19
N ARG A 193 -19.28 0.93 12.11
CA ARG A 193 -19.07 2.35 11.83
C ARG A 193 -19.38 2.63 10.37
N LYS A 194 -19.95 3.80 10.09
CA LYS A 194 -19.94 4.39 8.74
C LYS A 194 -18.57 4.92 8.43
N VAL A 195 -18.14 4.82 7.18
CA VAL A 195 -16.81 5.27 6.79
C VAL A 195 -16.89 6.32 5.69
N ILE A 196 -16.25 7.47 5.92
CA ILE A 196 -15.92 8.44 4.87
C ILE A 196 -14.44 8.29 4.56
N PHE A 197 -14.13 7.77 3.38
CA PHE A 197 -12.76 7.65 2.90
C PHE A 197 -12.41 8.85 2.01
N ILE A 198 -11.34 9.57 2.37
CA ILE A 198 -10.84 10.71 1.61
C ILE A 198 -9.46 10.36 1.07
N GLY A 199 -9.39 10.07 -0.23
CA GLY A 199 -8.14 9.90 -0.95
C GLY A 199 -7.53 11.26 -1.30
N VAL A 200 -6.31 11.50 -0.85
CA VAL A 200 -5.55 12.74 -1.11
C VAL A 200 -4.28 12.37 -1.88
N ASP A 201 -4.33 12.41 -3.20
CA ASP A 201 -3.17 12.09 -4.03
C ASP A 201 -2.02 13.07 -3.76
N GLY A 202 -0.81 12.56 -3.55
CA GLY A 202 0.36 13.37 -3.24
C GLY A 202 0.36 14.03 -1.86
N GLY A 203 -0.43 13.52 -0.91
CA GLY A 203 -0.46 14.02 0.47
C GLY A 203 0.83 13.70 1.23
N ASP A 204 1.45 14.71 1.86
CA ASP A 204 2.77 14.58 2.47
C ASP A 204 2.85 15.25 3.84
N TRP A 205 3.20 14.47 4.89
CA TRP A 205 3.38 14.98 6.24
C TRP A 205 4.48 16.03 6.35
N GLU A 206 5.49 15.99 5.50
CA GLU A 206 6.56 16.99 5.51
C GLU A 206 6.08 18.39 5.06
N PHE A 207 5.00 18.46 4.25
CA PHE A 207 4.28 19.69 3.95
C PHE A 207 3.27 20.04 5.03
N ILE A 208 2.48 19.06 5.46
CA ILE A 208 1.33 19.25 6.34
C ILE A 208 1.77 19.69 7.75
N ARG A 209 2.80 19.07 8.35
CA ARG A 209 3.21 19.39 9.74
C ARG A 209 3.64 20.84 9.95
N PRO A 210 4.53 21.45 9.13
CA PRO A 210 4.87 22.86 9.26
C PRO A 210 3.67 23.80 9.12
N MET A 211 2.71 23.45 8.24
CA MET A 211 1.50 24.23 8.02
C MET A 211 0.45 24.05 9.15
N ILE A 212 0.50 22.95 9.88
CA ILE A 212 -0.24 22.81 11.15
C ILE A 212 0.35 23.71 12.23
N GLU A 213 1.68 23.75 12.32
CA GLU A 213 2.41 24.55 13.32
C GLU A 213 2.19 26.07 13.13
N ASP A 214 2.13 26.54 11.88
CA ASP A 214 1.86 27.93 11.57
C ASP A 214 0.36 28.31 11.55
N GLY A 215 -0.53 27.31 11.76
CA GLY A 215 -1.98 27.50 11.83
C GLY A 215 -2.70 27.52 10.48
N THR A 216 -2.03 27.26 9.37
CA THR A 216 -2.62 27.26 8.02
C THR A 216 -3.57 26.09 7.80
N LEU A 217 -3.34 24.92 8.46
CA LEU A 217 -4.14 23.71 8.31
C LEU A 217 -4.86 23.30 9.61
N PRO A 218 -5.90 24.02 10.01
CA PRO A 218 -6.61 23.77 11.29
C PRO A 218 -7.34 22.43 11.31
N ASN A 219 -7.79 21.90 10.17
CA ASN A 219 -8.55 20.66 10.11
C ASN A 219 -7.64 19.43 10.13
N PHE A 220 -6.51 19.45 9.42
CA PHE A 220 -5.46 18.45 9.60
C PHE A 220 -4.91 18.46 11.03
N LYS A 221 -4.75 19.63 11.65
CA LYS A 221 -4.41 19.75 13.07
C LYS A 221 -5.40 19.00 13.96
N LYS A 222 -6.72 19.18 13.71
CA LYS A 222 -7.78 18.49 14.44
C LYS A 222 -7.66 16.96 14.29
N ILE A 223 -7.36 16.47 13.08
CA ILE A 223 -7.14 15.03 12.83
C ILE A 223 -5.90 14.51 13.58
N VAL A 224 -4.79 15.25 13.57
CA VAL A 224 -3.56 14.86 14.28
C VAL A 224 -3.77 14.83 15.79
N GLU A 225 -4.47 15.82 16.35
CA GLU A 225 -4.67 15.92 17.81
C GLU A 225 -5.77 15.00 18.35
N GLN A 226 -6.80 14.73 17.54
CA GLN A 226 -8.00 13.99 17.99
C GLN A 226 -8.19 12.65 17.27
N GLY A 227 -7.25 12.23 16.45
CA GLY A 227 -7.25 10.98 15.72
C GLY A 227 -5.93 10.22 15.82
N SER A 228 -5.78 9.21 14.98
CA SER A 228 -4.57 8.41 14.82
C SER A 228 -3.97 8.68 13.45
N THR A 229 -2.70 9.11 13.38
CA THR A 229 -2.07 9.52 12.11
C THR A 229 -0.66 8.98 11.97
N GLY A 230 -0.19 8.77 10.75
CA GLY A 230 1.16 8.31 10.51
C GLY A 230 1.57 8.35 9.04
N PRO A 231 2.84 8.02 8.74
CA PRO A 231 3.29 7.82 7.38
C PRO A 231 2.69 6.55 6.79
N LEU A 232 2.22 6.64 5.56
CA LEU A 232 1.67 5.52 4.78
C LEU A 232 2.69 5.09 3.74
N LYS A 233 3.28 3.91 3.92
CA LYS A 233 4.27 3.38 2.98
C LYS A 233 3.58 2.89 1.71
N SER A 234 4.05 3.38 0.59
CA SER A 234 3.58 3.05 -0.75
C SER A 234 4.16 1.75 -1.30
N ILE A 235 3.69 1.40 -2.52
CA ILE A 235 4.20 0.30 -3.35
C ILE A 235 4.93 0.91 -4.54
N GLU A 236 6.14 0.45 -4.81
CA GLU A 236 6.88 0.84 -6.01
C GLU A 236 6.48 -0.03 -7.23
N PRO A 237 6.48 0.54 -8.44
CA PRO A 237 6.78 1.93 -8.77
C PRO A 237 5.66 2.89 -8.33
N LEU A 238 6.03 4.14 -7.98
CA LEU A 238 5.11 5.14 -7.43
C LEU A 238 4.21 5.73 -8.53
N LEU A 239 3.24 4.93 -8.97
CA LEU A 239 2.27 5.26 -10.01
C LEU A 239 0.85 5.22 -9.44
N SER A 240 0.18 6.35 -9.42
CA SER A 240 -1.13 6.51 -8.77
C SER A 240 -2.18 5.49 -9.19
N PRO A 241 -2.40 5.12 -10.48
CA PRO A 241 -3.41 4.10 -10.82
C PRO A 241 -3.14 2.73 -10.22
N LEU A 242 -1.86 2.33 -10.17
CA LEU A 242 -1.40 1.09 -9.55
C LEU A 242 -1.67 1.11 -8.04
N ILE A 243 -1.23 2.19 -7.37
CA ILE A 243 -1.31 2.29 -5.90
C ILE A 243 -2.77 2.49 -5.46
N TRP A 244 -3.52 3.37 -6.12
CA TRP A 244 -4.94 3.59 -5.79
C TRP A 244 -5.81 2.35 -6.03
N THR A 245 -5.43 1.50 -6.99
CA THR A 245 -6.10 0.19 -7.16
C THR A 245 -5.70 -0.77 -6.03
N SER A 246 -4.45 -0.76 -5.56
CA SER A 246 -4.06 -1.51 -4.37
C SER A 246 -4.80 -1.02 -3.11
N ILE A 247 -4.96 0.31 -2.93
CA ILE A 247 -5.76 0.91 -1.84
C ILE A 247 -7.24 0.51 -1.96
N ALA A 248 -7.79 0.37 -3.19
CA ALA A 248 -9.18 -0.02 -3.40
C ALA A 248 -9.45 -1.52 -3.20
N THR A 249 -8.45 -2.36 -3.40
CA THR A 249 -8.63 -3.83 -3.45
C THR A 249 -7.98 -4.58 -2.30
N GLY A 250 -7.03 -3.95 -1.60
CA GLY A 250 -6.16 -4.61 -0.63
C GLY A 250 -5.21 -5.64 -1.25
N LYS A 251 -5.01 -5.58 -2.59
CA LYS A 251 -4.21 -6.54 -3.36
C LYS A 251 -2.97 -5.91 -3.95
N LEU A 252 -2.01 -6.76 -4.27
CA LEU A 252 -0.80 -6.36 -4.98
C LEU A 252 -1.09 -6.09 -6.48
N PRO A 253 -0.26 -5.29 -7.17
CA PRO A 253 -0.47 -4.94 -8.58
C PRO A 253 -0.57 -6.12 -9.53
N GLU A 254 0.19 -7.17 -9.31
CA GLU A 254 0.13 -8.42 -10.07
C GLU A 254 -1.22 -9.14 -9.96
N ASP A 255 -1.86 -9.04 -8.80
CA ASP A 255 -3.17 -9.65 -8.54
C ASP A 255 -4.30 -8.80 -9.14
N HIS A 256 -4.28 -7.48 -8.92
CA HIS A 256 -5.36 -6.62 -9.42
C HIS A 256 -5.22 -6.20 -10.88
N GLY A 257 -4.02 -6.26 -11.47
CA GLY A 257 -3.77 -6.13 -12.92
C GLY A 257 -3.68 -4.72 -13.48
N ILE A 258 -3.86 -3.66 -12.69
CA ILE A 258 -3.65 -2.27 -13.13
C ILE A 258 -2.22 -1.86 -12.80
N LEU A 259 -1.43 -1.58 -13.83
CA LEU A 259 0.02 -1.39 -13.72
C LEU A 259 0.50 0.00 -14.16
N ASN A 260 -0.33 0.76 -14.89
CA ASN A 260 0.06 2.06 -15.45
C ASN A 260 -1.16 2.96 -15.70
N PHE A 261 -0.92 4.21 -16.07
CA PHE A 261 -1.93 5.20 -16.46
C PHE A 261 -2.63 4.86 -17.80
N THR A 262 -1.98 4.10 -18.67
CA THR A 262 -2.50 3.77 -19.99
C THR A 262 -2.39 2.29 -20.28
N ASP A 263 -3.37 1.79 -21.04
CA ASP A 263 -3.32 0.52 -21.75
C ASP A 263 -2.87 0.75 -23.19
N VAL A 264 -2.20 -0.23 -23.77
CA VAL A 264 -1.78 -0.21 -25.16
C VAL A 264 -2.46 -1.35 -25.90
N ASP A 265 -3.24 -1.05 -26.92
CA ASP A 265 -3.79 -2.06 -27.82
C ASP A 265 -2.64 -2.80 -28.52
N PRO A 266 -2.47 -4.10 -28.29
CA PRO A 266 -1.32 -4.85 -28.82
C PRO A 266 -1.34 -4.97 -30.36
N LYS A 267 -2.49 -4.71 -31.02
CA LYS A 267 -2.62 -4.80 -32.48
C LYS A 267 -2.35 -3.49 -33.17
N THR A 268 -2.78 -2.38 -32.58
CA THR A 268 -2.72 -1.05 -33.19
C THR A 268 -1.65 -0.16 -32.63
N GLY A 269 -1.10 -0.50 -31.45
CA GLY A 269 -0.20 0.36 -30.66
C GLY A 269 -0.88 1.60 -30.06
N LYS A 270 -2.21 1.72 -30.22
CA LYS A 270 -2.96 2.87 -29.72
C LYS A 270 -3.00 2.85 -28.20
N LYS A 271 -2.61 3.96 -27.58
CA LYS A 271 -2.73 4.19 -26.14
C LYS A 271 -4.14 4.67 -25.80
N THR A 272 -4.68 4.10 -24.75
CA THR A 272 -5.93 4.57 -24.10
C THR A 272 -5.70 4.70 -22.62
N PRO A 273 -6.34 5.64 -21.92
CA PRO A 273 -6.25 5.68 -20.47
C PRO A 273 -6.73 4.36 -19.86
N VAL A 274 -6.02 3.91 -18.82
CA VAL A 274 -6.40 2.68 -18.11
C VAL A 274 -7.84 2.77 -17.59
N THR A 275 -8.53 1.65 -17.62
CA THR A 275 -9.92 1.55 -17.19
C THR A 275 -10.09 0.43 -16.17
N ARG A 276 -11.24 0.40 -15.50
CA ARG A 276 -11.57 -0.71 -14.59
C ARG A 276 -11.58 -2.09 -15.26
N MET A 277 -11.68 -2.11 -16.61
CA MET A 277 -11.70 -3.37 -17.35
C MET A 277 -10.37 -4.15 -17.22
N ALA A 278 -9.28 -3.45 -16.91
CA ALA A 278 -7.98 -4.07 -16.62
C ALA A 278 -7.94 -4.68 -15.19
N ARG A 279 -8.80 -4.21 -14.26
CA ARG A 279 -8.85 -4.74 -12.89
C ARG A 279 -9.41 -6.17 -12.88
N LYS A 280 -8.68 -7.09 -12.26
CA LYS A 280 -9.00 -8.54 -12.24
C LYS A 280 -9.78 -8.98 -11.00
N VAL A 281 -9.81 -8.17 -9.95
CA VAL A 281 -10.34 -8.49 -8.62
C VAL A 281 -11.40 -7.48 -8.18
N ASP A 282 -12.24 -7.86 -7.22
CA ASP A 282 -13.23 -6.96 -6.63
C ASP A 282 -12.54 -5.86 -5.83
N ALA A 283 -13.09 -4.66 -5.88
CA ALA A 283 -12.70 -3.56 -5.04
C ALA A 283 -13.57 -3.49 -3.77
N LEU A 284 -13.17 -2.67 -2.82
CA LEU A 284 -13.85 -2.47 -1.53
C LEU A 284 -15.35 -2.22 -1.71
N TRP A 285 -15.74 -1.37 -2.65
CA TRP A 285 -17.15 -1.06 -2.93
C TRP A 285 -17.96 -2.25 -3.45
N ASN A 286 -17.31 -3.20 -4.13
CA ASN A 286 -17.96 -4.43 -4.53
C ASN A 286 -18.18 -5.34 -3.30
N ILE A 287 -17.15 -5.49 -2.47
CA ILE A 287 -17.20 -6.31 -1.25
C ILE A 287 -18.26 -5.80 -0.28
N LEU A 288 -18.27 -4.49 -0.01
CA LEU A 288 -19.25 -3.84 0.86
C LEU A 288 -20.67 -3.95 0.31
N GLY A 289 -20.87 -3.67 -0.99
CA GLY A 289 -22.16 -3.78 -1.65
C GLY A 289 -22.74 -5.18 -1.64
N ASP A 290 -21.88 -6.20 -1.78
CA ASP A 290 -22.27 -7.62 -1.71
C ASP A 290 -22.74 -8.03 -0.31
N ASP A 291 -22.22 -7.37 0.73
CA ASP A 291 -22.67 -7.54 2.13
C ASP A 291 -23.91 -6.69 2.45
N GLY A 292 -24.43 -5.94 1.47
CA GLY A 292 -25.64 -5.13 1.60
C GLY A 292 -25.42 -3.72 2.13
N ARG A 293 -24.16 -3.26 2.24
CA ARG A 293 -23.84 -1.85 2.57
C ARG A 293 -24.22 -0.94 1.42
N THR A 294 -24.69 0.26 1.75
CA THR A 294 -24.84 1.34 0.77
C THR A 294 -23.50 2.03 0.55
N VAL A 295 -23.11 2.16 -0.72
CA VAL A 295 -21.75 2.55 -1.08
C VAL A 295 -21.77 3.60 -2.18
N ASP A 296 -21.19 4.77 -1.90
CA ASP A 296 -21.00 5.81 -2.91
C ASP A 296 -19.50 6.02 -3.17
N VAL A 297 -19.12 6.12 -4.44
CA VAL A 297 -17.75 6.31 -4.88
C VAL A 297 -17.65 7.45 -5.86
N VAL A 298 -16.75 8.40 -5.59
CA VAL A 298 -16.60 9.63 -6.37
C VAL A 298 -15.17 9.82 -6.83
N GLY A 299 -14.97 9.89 -8.13
CA GLY A 299 -13.72 10.29 -8.77
C GLY A 299 -12.59 9.27 -8.68
N TRP A 300 -12.83 8.05 -8.20
CA TRP A 300 -11.75 7.06 -8.00
C TRP A 300 -11.02 6.75 -9.29
N LEU A 301 -9.69 6.80 -9.24
CA LEU A 301 -8.82 6.64 -10.40
C LEU A 301 -8.97 5.25 -11.02
N ALA A 302 -9.02 5.17 -12.36
CA ALA A 302 -9.25 3.96 -13.14
C ALA A 302 -10.60 3.25 -12.83
N SER A 303 -11.64 4.01 -12.47
CA SER A 303 -12.99 3.48 -12.20
C SER A 303 -13.92 3.46 -13.42
N TYR A 304 -13.54 4.11 -14.52
CA TYR A 304 -14.35 4.13 -15.76
C TYR A 304 -14.27 2.80 -16.54
N PRO A 305 -15.39 2.35 -17.19
CA PRO A 305 -16.76 2.82 -17.02
C PRO A 305 -17.32 2.46 -15.65
N ALA A 306 -18.29 3.25 -15.15
CA ALA A 306 -18.92 3.02 -13.86
C ALA A 306 -19.50 1.60 -13.78
N GLU A 307 -19.28 0.93 -12.66
CA GLU A 307 -19.88 -0.37 -12.39
C GLU A 307 -21.13 -0.25 -11.53
N GLU A 308 -22.03 -1.21 -11.68
CA GLU A 308 -23.18 -1.30 -10.80
C GLU A 308 -22.74 -1.71 -9.41
N ILE A 309 -23.02 -0.84 -8.43
CA ILE A 309 -22.76 -1.07 -7.01
C ILE A 309 -24.05 -0.84 -6.22
N ASN A 310 -24.07 -1.20 -4.95
CA ASN A 310 -25.22 -0.92 -4.09
C ASN A 310 -25.21 0.55 -3.63
N GLY A 311 -25.37 1.49 -4.56
CA GLY A 311 -25.30 2.93 -4.37
C GLY A 311 -24.93 3.66 -5.65
N VAL A 312 -24.11 4.70 -5.56
CA VAL A 312 -23.76 5.57 -6.69
C VAL A 312 -22.26 5.54 -6.97
N MET A 313 -21.91 5.23 -8.22
CA MET A 313 -20.54 5.38 -8.71
C MET A 313 -20.44 6.54 -9.68
N VAL A 314 -19.56 7.49 -9.38
CA VAL A 314 -19.15 8.59 -10.24
C VAL A 314 -17.66 8.42 -10.55
N THR A 315 -17.33 8.13 -11.79
CA THR A 315 -15.97 7.79 -12.18
C THR A 315 -15.03 8.99 -12.27
N ASP A 316 -13.72 8.71 -12.38
CA ASP A 316 -12.66 9.67 -12.67
C ASP A 316 -12.89 10.49 -13.96
N ARG A 317 -13.71 9.99 -14.89
CA ARG A 317 -14.03 10.70 -16.15
C ARG A 317 -14.89 11.93 -15.98
N VAL A 318 -15.64 12.04 -14.88
CA VAL A 318 -16.49 13.22 -14.62
C VAL A 318 -15.66 14.47 -14.34
N GLY A 319 -14.51 14.36 -13.64
CA GLY A 319 -13.60 15.47 -13.42
C GLY A 319 -12.98 16.03 -14.71
N TYR A 320 -12.82 15.17 -15.75
CA TYR A 320 -12.31 15.61 -17.04
C TYR A 320 -13.26 16.50 -17.84
N LEU A 321 -14.51 16.63 -17.44
CA LEU A 321 -15.43 17.62 -18.02
C LEU A 321 -14.96 19.06 -17.78
N ALA A 322 -14.16 19.31 -16.75
CA ALA A 322 -13.51 20.60 -16.54
C ALA A 322 -12.54 20.97 -17.67
N TYR A 323 -12.02 19.96 -18.38
CA TYR A 323 -11.06 20.08 -19.48
C TYR A 323 -11.72 20.06 -20.86
N ALA A 324 -13.04 19.82 -20.95
CA ALA A 324 -13.74 19.85 -22.22
C ALA A 324 -13.82 21.28 -22.75
N ASP A 325 -13.57 21.47 -24.05
CA ASP A 325 -13.66 22.76 -24.73
C ASP A 325 -14.97 23.48 -24.41
N ALA A 326 -14.97 24.80 -24.36
CA ALA A 326 -16.08 25.67 -24.04
C ALA A 326 -17.36 25.46 -24.91
N GLY A 327 -17.31 24.59 -25.92
CA GLY A 327 -18.41 24.17 -26.78
C GLY A 327 -18.95 22.77 -26.52
N GLY A 328 -18.36 22.01 -25.57
CA GLY A 328 -18.85 20.67 -25.21
C GLY A 328 -20.24 20.71 -24.56
N THR A 329 -21.08 19.72 -24.84
CA THR A 329 -22.48 19.62 -24.36
C THR A 329 -22.61 19.53 -22.84
N GLY A 330 -21.49 19.47 -22.08
CA GLY A 330 -21.50 19.40 -20.61
C GLY A 330 -22.05 18.10 -20.03
N ALA A 331 -22.41 17.14 -20.87
CA ALA A 331 -22.87 15.83 -20.46
C ALA A 331 -21.68 14.94 -20.09
N ALA A 332 -21.77 14.25 -18.96
CA ALA A 332 -20.80 13.23 -18.58
C ALA A 332 -20.69 12.19 -19.70
N ALA A 333 -19.47 11.68 -19.97
CA ALA A 333 -19.30 10.61 -20.95
C ALA A 333 -20.23 9.44 -20.61
N PRO A 334 -20.88 8.80 -21.60
CA PRO A 334 -21.73 7.65 -21.34
C PRO A 334 -20.99 6.61 -20.49
N GLY A 335 -21.62 6.09 -19.45
CA GLY A 335 -21.00 5.16 -18.51
C GLY A 335 -20.10 5.80 -17.44
N SER A 336 -20.09 7.12 -17.29
CA SER A 336 -19.34 7.78 -16.20
C SER A 336 -20.07 7.74 -14.86
N VAL A 337 -21.37 7.49 -14.84
CA VAL A 337 -22.20 7.45 -13.63
C VAL A 337 -23.06 6.19 -13.62
N SER A 338 -23.12 5.51 -12.49
CA SER A 338 -24.02 4.37 -12.23
C SER A 338 -24.77 4.63 -10.90
N PRO A 339 -26.10 4.41 -10.82
CA PRO A 339 -26.98 4.06 -11.94
C PRO A 339 -27.15 5.22 -12.93
N ALA A 340 -27.37 4.90 -14.19
CA ALA A 340 -27.46 5.89 -15.27
C ALA A 340 -28.55 6.97 -15.05
N GLY A 341 -29.61 6.66 -14.29
CA GLY A 341 -30.67 7.61 -13.92
C GLY A 341 -30.20 8.78 -13.05
N ARG A 342 -28.99 8.69 -12.42
CA ARG A 342 -28.39 9.77 -11.62
C ARG A 342 -27.52 10.72 -12.45
N ALA A 343 -27.27 10.41 -13.74
CA ALA A 343 -26.31 11.15 -14.57
C ALA A 343 -26.65 12.65 -14.71
N ASP A 344 -27.93 13.00 -14.94
CA ASP A 344 -28.36 14.39 -15.07
C ASP A 344 -28.23 15.18 -13.75
N GLU A 345 -28.46 14.51 -12.63
CA GLU A 345 -28.28 15.08 -11.29
C GLU A 345 -26.80 15.39 -11.04
N ILE A 346 -25.92 14.45 -11.29
CA ILE A 346 -24.48 14.61 -11.14
C ILE A 346 -23.94 15.67 -12.10
N ALA A 347 -24.44 15.73 -13.34
CA ALA A 347 -24.02 16.75 -14.33
C ALA A 347 -24.27 18.19 -13.85
N ARG A 348 -25.30 18.43 -13.05
CA ARG A 348 -25.60 19.76 -12.47
C ARG A 348 -24.62 20.20 -11.39
N LEU A 349 -23.84 19.27 -10.81
CA LEU A 349 -22.86 19.53 -9.77
C LEU A 349 -21.44 19.74 -10.33
N VAL A 350 -21.26 19.50 -11.63
CA VAL A 350 -19.99 19.68 -12.32
C VAL A 350 -19.64 21.17 -12.41
N VAL A 351 -18.45 21.50 -11.96
CA VAL A 351 -17.87 22.84 -12.11
C VAL A 351 -17.01 22.86 -13.37
N LYS A 352 -17.39 23.69 -14.33
CA LYS A 352 -16.56 23.91 -15.54
C LYS A 352 -15.52 24.98 -15.26
N SER A 353 -14.44 25.00 -16.04
CA SER A 353 -13.42 26.06 -15.93
C SER A 353 -14.01 27.48 -15.99
N ASN A 354 -15.05 27.65 -16.85
CA ASN A 354 -15.76 28.93 -17.01
C ASN A 354 -16.63 29.31 -15.77
N ASP A 355 -16.93 28.38 -14.90
CA ASP A 355 -17.71 28.63 -13.68
C ASP A 355 -16.82 29.00 -12.48
N VAL A 356 -15.49 28.85 -12.62
CA VAL A 356 -14.55 29.19 -11.55
C VAL A 356 -14.55 30.70 -11.29
N GLU A 357 -14.80 31.07 -10.05
CA GLU A 357 -14.85 32.47 -9.63
C GLU A 357 -13.45 32.99 -9.29
N TYR A 358 -13.12 34.22 -9.79
CA TYR A 358 -11.83 34.87 -9.58
C TYR A 358 -11.44 34.98 -8.11
N GLN A 359 -12.37 35.39 -7.24
CA GLN A 359 -12.08 35.61 -5.82
C GLN A 359 -11.72 34.29 -5.08
N GLU A 360 -12.28 33.17 -5.51
CA GLU A 360 -11.96 31.85 -4.96
C GLU A 360 -10.61 31.34 -5.50
N PHE A 361 -10.39 31.45 -6.82
CA PHE A 361 -9.14 31.03 -7.44
C PHE A 361 -7.93 31.85 -6.97
N ARG A 362 -8.13 33.14 -6.74
CA ARG A 362 -7.09 34.02 -6.23
C ARG A 362 -6.49 33.57 -4.90
N ARG A 363 -7.23 32.81 -4.10
CA ARG A 363 -6.73 32.20 -2.86
C ARG A 363 -5.70 31.09 -3.13
N VAL A 364 -5.71 30.51 -4.33
CA VAL A 364 -4.78 29.46 -4.75
C VAL A 364 -3.55 30.06 -5.42
N LEU A 365 -3.76 31.01 -6.31
CA LEU A 365 -2.70 31.73 -7.04
C LEU A 365 -3.06 33.23 -7.13
N ASP A 366 -2.24 34.06 -6.49
CA ASP A 366 -2.46 35.51 -6.51
C ASP A 366 -1.99 36.12 -7.85
N ILE A 367 -2.94 36.23 -8.76
CA ILE A 367 -2.79 36.90 -10.08
C ILE A 367 -3.85 37.96 -10.24
N ASP A 368 -3.62 38.90 -11.15
CA ASP A 368 -4.60 39.89 -11.50
C ASP A 368 -5.79 39.32 -12.27
N ARG A 369 -6.90 40.06 -12.26
CA ARG A 369 -8.15 39.64 -12.88
C ARG A 369 -8.00 39.41 -14.39
N GLU A 370 -7.25 40.26 -15.08
CA GLU A 370 -7.05 40.16 -16.54
C GLU A 370 -6.29 38.89 -16.89
N THR A 371 -5.23 38.55 -16.14
CA THR A 371 -4.47 37.32 -16.29
C THR A 371 -5.36 36.09 -16.03
N PHE A 372 -6.20 36.14 -15.00
CA PHE A 372 -7.14 35.06 -14.72
C PHE A 372 -8.14 34.86 -15.87
N ASP A 373 -8.85 35.94 -16.28
CA ASP A 373 -9.89 35.86 -17.31
C ASP A 373 -9.33 35.40 -18.66
N ARG A 374 -8.10 35.81 -19.02
CA ARG A 374 -7.41 35.36 -20.23
C ARG A 374 -7.11 33.89 -20.21
N ASN A 375 -6.59 33.37 -19.08
CA ASN A 375 -6.25 31.93 -18.97
C ASN A 375 -7.49 31.04 -18.81
N LYS A 376 -8.55 31.54 -18.24
CA LYS A 376 -9.85 30.85 -18.10
C LYS A 376 -10.56 30.69 -19.46
N ALA A 377 -10.42 31.67 -20.36
CA ALA A 377 -11.13 31.72 -21.63
C ALA A 377 -10.54 30.86 -22.75
N ILE A 378 -9.30 30.38 -22.59
CA ILE A 378 -8.66 29.55 -23.61
C ILE A 378 -8.98 28.07 -23.42
N PRO A 379 -9.01 27.27 -24.52
CA PRO A 379 -9.06 25.81 -24.43
C PRO A 379 -7.92 25.25 -23.57
N PHE A 380 -8.06 24.01 -23.15
CA PHE A 380 -7.03 23.34 -22.37
C PHE A 380 -5.68 23.33 -23.10
N ASP A 381 -4.70 24.00 -22.51
CA ASP A 381 -3.33 24.12 -23.03
C ASP A 381 -2.35 23.41 -22.08
N THR A 382 -1.83 22.26 -22.48
CA THR A 382 -0.90 21.43 -21.71
C THR A 382 0.37 22.15 -21.27
N LYS A 383 0.73 23.26 -21.94
CA LYS A 383 1.94 24.05 -21.67
C LYS A 383 1.69 25.26 -20.78
N ASN A 384 0.41 25.58 -20.49
CA ASN A 384 0.05 26.74 -19.71
C ASN A 384 -0.30 26.36 -18.27
N PRO A 385 0.61 26.55 -17.29
CA PRO A 385 0.40 26.08 -15.93
C PRO A 385 -0.78 26.79 -15.22
N ILE A 386 -1.12 28.04 -15.58
CA ILE A 386 -2.24 28.76 -14.98
C ILE A 386 -3.56 28.20 -15.51
N ASN A 387 -3.67 27.96 -16.83
CA ASN A 387 -4.84 27.34 -17.42
C ASN A 387 -5.06 25.92 -16.83
N ASN A 388 -3.99 25.11 -16.73
CA ASN A 388 -4.04 23.81 -16.08
C ASN A 388 -4.53 23.90 -14.62
N LEU A 389 -4.02 24.86 -13.84
CA LEU A 389 -4.41 25.02 -12.44
C LEU A 389 -5.90 25.40 -12.28
N ILE A 390 -6.45 26.20 -13.19
CA ILE A 390 -7.89 26.54 -13.22
C ILE A 390 -8.72 25.28 -13.48
N MET A 391 -8.31 24.45 -14.42
CA MET A 391 -9.00 23.18 -14.73
C MET A 391 -8.96 22.21 -13.56
N LEU A 392 -7.79 22.04 -12.95
CA LEU A 392 -7.60 21.22 -11.76
C LEU A 392 -8.48 21.69 -10.58
N TYR A 393 -8.54 23.01 -10.37
CA TYR A 393 -9.41 23.59 -9.35
C TYR A 393 -10.88 23.26 -9.60
N ALA A 394 -11.35 23.40 -10.83
CA ALA A 394 -12.72 23.05 -11.23
C ALA A 394 -13.00 21.56 -11.01
N SER A 395 -12.07 20.67 -11.36
CA SER A 395 -12.18 19.22 -11.11
C SER A 395 -12.31 18.91 -9.62
N ALA A 396 -11.46 19.52 -8.77
CA ALA A 396 -11.50 19.34 -7.33
C ALA A 396 -12.85 19.80 -6.72
N GLN A 397 -13.36 20.97 -7.16
CA GLN A 397 -14.69 21.46 -6.74
C GLN A 397 -15.82 20.56 -7.23
N THR A 398 -15.71 19.97 -8.42
CA THR A 398 -16.67 19.00 -8.95
C THR A 398 -16.80 17.79 -8.03
N TYR A 399 -15.70 17.13 -7.71
CA TYR A 399 -15.74 15.94 -6.82
C TYR A 399 -16.18 16.28 -5.40
N ARG A 400 -15.77 17.43 -4.89
CA ARG A 400 -16.25 17.96 -3.61
C ARG A 400 -17.77 18.11 -3.64
N ASN A 401 -18.34 18.82 -4.60
CA ASN A 401 -19.77 19.08 -4.69
C ASN A 401 -20.58 17.78 -4.80
N ILE A 402 -20.11 16.84 -5.62
CA ILE A 402 -20.76 15.54 -5.81
C ILE A 402 -20.71 14.73 -4.51
N ALA A 403 -19.56 14.59 -3.88
CA ALA A 403 -19.42 13.83 -2.64
C ALA A 403 -20.28 14.40 -1.51
N TYR A 404 -20.36 15.74 -1.40
CA TYR A 404 -21.23 16.40 -0.44
C TYR A 404 -22.69 16.15 -0.69
N HIS A 405 -23.11 16.23 -1.96
CA HIS A 405 -24.49 15.97 -2.35
C HIS A 405 -24.89 14.54 -2.00
N LEU A 406 -24.10 13.55 -2.38
CA LEU A 406 -24.36 12.14 -2.08
C LEU A 406 -24.38 11.88 -0.56
N LEU A 407 -23.43 12.46 0.18
CA LEU A 407 -23.40 12.32 1.64
C LEU A 407 -24.67 12.89 2.31
N ALA A 408 -25.21 13.99 1.78
CA ALA A 408 -26.43 14.62 2.32
C ALA A 408 -27.70 13.86 1.96
N GLU A 409 -27.85 13.43 0.70
CA GLU A 409 -29.06 12.81 0.17
C GLU A 409 -29.12 11.31 0.44
N ASP A 410 -28.04 10.57 0.13
CA ASP A 410 -28.03 9.11 0.16
C ASP A 410 -27.60 8.57 1.54
N ARG A 411 -26.79 9.32 2.29
CA ARG A 411 -26.26 8.93 3.61
C ARG A 411 -25.67 7.53 3.64
N PRO A 412 -24.74 7.21 2.71
CA PRO A 412 -24.25 5.88 2.54
C PRO A 412 -23.54 5.34 3.80
N ASP A 413 -23.41 4.02 3.89
CA ASP A 413 -22.58 3.37 4.91
C ASP A 413 -21.10 3.62 4.63
N PHE A 414 -20.72 3.63 3.35
CA PHE A 414 -19.38 3.97 2.89
C PHE A 414 -19.44 5.03 1.79
N LEU A 415 -18.72 6.15 2.00
CA LEU A 415 -18.44 7.14 0.95
C LEU A 415 -16.92 7.13 0.66
N GLY A 416 -16.52 6.81 -0.56
CA GLY A 416 -15.16 6.96 -1.03
C GLY A 416 -15.02 8.13 -2.00
N VAL A 417 -14.20 9.13 -1.67
CA VAL A 417 -13.91 10.25 -2.58
C VAL A 417 -12.40 10.39 -2.79
N TYR A 418 -12.01 10.59 -4.05
CA TYR A 418 -10.61 10.76 -4.44
C TYR A 418 -10.35 12.16 -4.97
N PHE A 419 -9.30 12.79 -4.47
CA PHE A 419 -8.82 14.10 -4.90
C PHE A 419 -7.39 14.02 -5.42
N GLU A 420 -7.20 14.27 -6.71
CA GLU A 420 -5.89 14.35 -7.37
C GLU A 420 -5.19 15.72 -7.19
N TRP A 421 -5.85 16.65 -6.54
CA TRP A 421 -5.51 18.06 -6.52
C TRP A 421 -4.09 18.36 -6.05
N CYS A 422 -3.62 17.76 -4.95
CA CYS A 422 -2.29 18.04 -4.41
C CYS A 422 -1.19 17.47 -5.29
N ASP A 423 -1.40 16.26 -5.85
CA ASP A 423 -0.47 15.63 -6.77
C ASP A 423 -0.35 16.42 -8.08
N ALA A 424 -1.46 16.71 -8.73
CA ALA A 424 -1.48 17.43 -9.99
C ALA A 424 -0.89 18.86 -9.84
N ALA A 425 -1.18 19.57 -8.74
CA ALA A 425 -0.52 20.83 -8.43
C ALA A 425 0.99 20.63 -8.19
N GLY A 426 1.39 19.52 -7.56
CA GLY A 426 2.78 19.15 -7.33
C GLY A 426 3.57 19.01 -8.63
N HIS A 427 3.04 18.30 -9.61
CA HIS A 427 3.67 18.14 -10.92
C HIS A 427 3.88 19.47 -11.65
N LEU A 428 2.96 20.41 -11.51
CA LEU A 428 3.06 21.71 -12.16
C LEU A 428 3.92 22.72 -11.39
N PHE A 429 3.92 22.68 -10.04
CA PHE A 429 4.45 23.78 -9.23
C PHE A 429 5.45 23.40 -8.14
N MET A 430 5.71 22.11 -7.87
CA MET A 430 6.66 21.70 -6.83
C MET A 430 8.07 22.25 -7.05
N SER A 431 8.48 22.44 -8.30
CA SER A 431 9.77 23.05 -8.64
C SER A 431 9.92 24.47 -8.07
N TYR A 432 8.80 25.19 -7.90
CA TYR A 432 8.77 26.54 -7.35
C TYR A 432 8.54 26.58 -5.83
N ALA A 433 8.30 25.45 -5.17
CA ALA A 433 8.14 25.42 -3.72
C ALA A 433 9.45 25.87 -3.00
N PRO A 434 9.37 26.54 -1.83
CA PRO A 434 10.55 26.93 -1.07
C PRO A 434 11.39 25.71 -0.61
N PRO A 435 12.72 25.85 -0.48
CA PRO A 435 13.55 27.01 -0.90
C PRO A 435 13.72 27.07 -2.42
N ARG A 436 13.97 28.26 -2.97
CA ARG A 436 14.27 28.44 -4.40
C ARG A 436 15.54 27.68 -4.78
N LEU A 437 15.45 26.87 -5.82
CA LEU A 437 16.62 26.18 -6.37
C LEU A 437 17.37 27.10 -7.34
N ALA A 438 18.69 26.92 -7.45
CA ALA A 438 19.56 27.86 -8.20
C ALA A 438 19.19 27.94 -9.70
N TRP A 439 18.57 26.94 -10.28
CA TRP A 439 18.16 26.88 -11.68
C TRP A 439 16.74 27.41 -11.95
N ILE A 440 15.99 27.76 -10.90
CA ILE A 440 14.65 28.36 -11.04
C ILE A 440 14.76 29.88 -11.17
N ASP A 441 14.12 30.40 -12.20
CA ASP A 441 14.04 31.84 -12.42
C ASP A 441 13.37 32.57 -11.24
N GLU A 442 13.92 33.69 -10.83
CA GLU A 442 13.45 34.43 -9.65
C GLU A 442 12.02 34.94 -9.82
N ARG A 443 11.67 35.43 -11.01
CA ARG A 443 10.33 35.95 -11.28
C ARG A 443 9.27 34.89 -11.23
N ASP A 444 9.55 33.68 -11.81
CA ASP A 444 8.67 32.57 -11.77
C ASP A 444 8.56 31.99 -10.36
N TYR A 445 9.69 31.93 -9.62
CA TYR A 445 9.67 31.55 -8.23
C TYR A 445 8.76 32.46 -7.40
N GLN A 446 8.90 33.80 -7.50
CA GLN A 446 8.06 34.71 -6.73
C GLN A 446 6.58 34.57 -7.09
N LYS A 447 6.27 34.27 -8.35
CA LYS A 447 4.90 34.10 -8.84
C LYS A 447 4.25 32.82 -8.30
N TYR A 448 4.99 31.71 -8.23
CA TYR A 448 4.40 30.39 -8.00
C TYR A 448 4.76 29.76 -6.65
N LYS A 449 5.68 30.32 -5.87
CA LYS A 449 6.19 29.72 -4.61
C LYS A 449 5.12 29.34 -3.59
N GLY A 450 3.97 30.01 -3.60
CA GLY A 450 2.86 29.78 -2.68
C GLY A 450 1.84 28.73 -3.13
N VAL A 451 1.88 28.28 -4.40
CA VAL A 451 0.83 27.43 -4.97
C VAL A 451 0.68 26.11 -4.20
N MET A 452 1.79 25.45 -3.87
CA MET A 452 1.74 24.19 -3.11
C MET A 452 1.12 24.39 -1.73
N GLN A 453 1.49 25.45 -1.01
CA GLN A 453 0.91 25.77 0.29
C GLN A 453 -0.61 25.97 0.17
N GLN A 454 -1.06 26.70 -0.84
CA GLN A 454 -2.47 26.96 -1.07
C GLN A 454 -3.23 25.69 -1.55
N ALA A 455 -2.55 24.78 -2.26
CA ALA A 455 -3.13 23.49 -2.63
C ALA A 455 -3.47 22.67 -1.37
N TYR A 456 -2.55 22.55 -0.43
CA TYR A 456 -2.82 21.88 0.84
C TYR A 456 -3.87 22.62 1.70
N ALA A 457 -3.89 23.96 1.67
CA ALA A 457 -4.90 24.73 2.38
C ALA A 457 -6.31 24.55 1.79
N LEU A 458 -6.45 24.35 0.47
CA LEU A 458 -7.72 23.98 -0.14
C LEU A 458 -8.15 22.57 0.31
N GLN A 459 -7.22 21.62 0.31
CA GLN A 459 -7.50 20.26 0.76
C GLN A 459 -7.92 20.21 2.23
N ASP A 460 -7.28 21.01 3.08
CA ASP A 460 -7.64 21.16 4.50
C ASP A 460 -9.08 21.65 4.68
N ARG A 461 -9.50 22.65 3.91
CA ARG A 461 -10.88 23.15 3.95
C ARG A 461 -11.89 22.05 3.56
N ILE A 462 -11.59 21.32 2.46
CA ILE A 462 -12.44 20.20 2.02
C ILE A 462 -12.54 19.14 3.11
N VAL A 463 -11.42 18.77 3.73
CA VAL A 463 -11.39 17.80 4.85
C VAL A 463 -12.23 18.32 6.04
N GLY A 464 -12.10 19.60 6.37
CA GLY A 464 -12.88 20.25 7.44
C GLY A 464 -14.38 20.15 7.23
N GLU A 465 -14.81 20.37 6.01
CA GLU A 465 -16.22 20.24 5.65
C GLU A 465 -16.74 18.80 5.83
N PHE A 466 -15.97 17.76 5.54
CA PHE A 466 -16.32 16.37 5.85
C PHE A 466 -16.33 16.10 7.36
N ILE A 467 -15.39 16.65 8.12
CA ILE A 467 -15.38 16.55 9.58
C ILE A 467 -16.69 17.10 10.17
N ASP A 468 -17.19 18.22 9.66
CA ASP A 468 -18.42 18.87 10.14
C ASP A 468 -19.70 18.07 9.83
N LYS A 469 -19.62 17.06 8.94
CA LYS A 469 -20.71 16.14 8.62
C LYS A 469 -20.66 14.83 9.38
N CYS A 470 -19.59 14.56 10.13
CA CYS A 470 -19.48 13.34 10.91
C CYS A 470 -20.41 13.34 12.11
N ASP A 471 -21.11 12.23 12.27
CA ASP A 471 -21.85 11.89 13.49
C ASP A 471 -21.05 10.90 14.36
N ASP A 472 -21.60 10.50 15.50
CA ASP A 472 -20.95 9.56 16.43
C ASP A 472 -20.75 8.14 15.85
N GLN A 473 -21.38 7.82 14.72
CA GLN A 473 -21.23 6.53 14.04
C GLN A 473 -20.23 6.58 12.88
N THR A 474 -19.76 7.77 12.54
CA THR A 474 -18.90 7.98 11.36
C THR A 474 -17.42 8.03 11.74
N VAL A 475 -16.60 7.35 10.97
CA VAL A 475 -15.13 7.44 11.00
C VAL A 475 -14.64 7.99 9.66
N ILE A 476 -13.79 9.00 9.69
CA ILE A 476 -13.05 9.47 8.52
C ILE A 476 -11.75 8.66 8.44
N VAL A 477 -11.45 8.15 7.25
CA VAL A 477 -10.17 7.55 6.88
C VAL A 477 -9.57 8.39 5.77
N ILE A 478 -8.39 8.98 6.02
CA ILE A 478 -7.63 9.72 5.00
C ILE A 478 -6.43 8.88 4.60
N ALA A 479 -6.17 8.75 3.31
CA ALA A 479 -4.98 8.09 2.80
C ALA A 479 -4.41 8.82 1.59
N SER A 480 -3.09 8.75 1.44
CA SER A 480 -2.39 9.19 0.24
C SER A 480 -1.48 8.07 -0.26
N ASP A 481 -1.40 7.93 -1.55
CA ASP A 481 -0.59 6.91 -2.22
C ASP A 481 0.92 7.17 -2.13
N HIS A 482 1.37 8.43 -2.14
CA HIS A 482 2.78 8.84 -2.06
C HIS A 482 2.90 10.29 -1.58
N GLY A 483 4.14 10.72 -1.31
CA GLY A 483 4.50 12.12 -1.08
C GLY A 483 5.38 12.67 -2.21
N PHE A 484 5.98 13.85 -2.01
CA PHE A 484 6.82 14.55 -2.98
C PHE A 484 8.25 14.76 -2.50
N LYS A 485 9.22 14.66 -3.41
CA LYS A 485 10.62 15.07 -3.16
C LYS A 485 10.71 16.57 -2.91
N ARG A 486 11.51 16.96 -1.92
CA ARG A 486 11.63 18.35 -1.44
C ARG A 486 13.06 18.85 -1.48
N GLY A 487 13.21 20.18 -1.29
CA GLY A 487 14.53 20.81 -1.19
C GLY A 487 15.41 20.49 -2.39
N ALA A 488 16.64 20.07 -2.14
CA ALA A 488 17.62 19.74 -3.16
C ALA A 488 17.35 18.40 -3.89
N SER A 489 16.49 17.53 -3.33
CA SER A 489 16.12 16.25 -3.97
C SER A 489 15.09 16.39 -5.09
N ARG A 490 14.52 17.59 -5.30
CA ARG A 490 13.61 17.86 -6.40
C ARG A 490 14.31 17.68 -7.75
N PRO A 491 13.68 16.98 -8.73
CA PRO A 491 14.24 16.86 -10.07
C PRO A 491 14.44 18.20 -10.74
N ARG A 492 15.45 18.32 -11.61
CA ARG A 492 15.65 19.53 -12.42
C ARG A 492 14.58 19.60 -13.50
N LEU A 493 13.98 20.80 -13.68
CA LEU A 493 13.08 21.06 -14.82
C LEU A 493 13.84 20.88 -16.14
N GLY A 494 13.19 20.29 -17.13
CA GLY A 494 13.73 20.18 -18.50
C GLY A 494 14.89 19.19 -18.64
N SER A 495 15.22 18.42 -17.60
CA SER A 495 16.04 17.26 -17.84
C SER A 495 15.17 16.30 -18.68
N GLU A 496 15.56 16.05 -19.92
CA GLU A 496 15.10 14.91 -20.74
C GLU A 496 15.49 13.57 -20.05
N ILE A 497 15.87 13.67 -18.82
CA ILE A 497 16.26 12.66 -17.89
C ILE A 497 15.07 11.77 -17.70
N ALA A 498 15.21 10.57 -18.15
CA ALA A 498 14.31 9.46 -17.91
C ALA A 498 12.89 9.59 -18.50
N GLY A 499 12.77 10.13 -19.70
CA GLY A 499 11.52 10.07 -20.46
C GLY A 499 10.33 10.79 -19.81
N GLY A 500 10.58 11.85 -19.02
CA GLY A 500 9.52 12.70 -18.48
C GLY A 500 8.65 12.07 -17.39
N HIS A 501 9.15 11.11 -16.61
CA HIS A 501 8.33 10.42 -15.61
C HIS A 501 7.99 11.29 -14.42
N ALA A 502 6.70 11.59 -14.29
CA ALA A 502 6.11 12.22 -13.11
C ALA A 502 6.50 11.49 -11.81
N ALA A 503 6.56 10.17 -11.81
CA ALA A 503 6.97 9.35 -10.65
C ALA A 503 8.34 9.70 -10.05
N PHE A 504 9.26 10.35 -10.80
CA PHE A 504 10.52 10.83 -10.23
C PHE A 504 10.36 11.95 -9.20
N TRP A 505 9.23 12.63 -9.21
CA TRP A 505 8.91 13.65 -8.20
C TRP A 505 8.40 13.04 -6.90
N HIS A 506 7.98 11.78 -6.91
CA HIS A 506 7.36 11.11 -5.80
C HIS A 506 8.38 10.57 -4.79
N GLN A 507 7.94 10.47 -3.54
CA GLN A 507 8.60 9.74 -2.46
C GLN A 507 7.66 8.66 -1.89
N PRO A 508 8.21 7.56 -1.32
CA PRO A 508 7.43 6.36 -1.01
C PRO A 508 6.53 6.46 0.23
N TYR A 509 6.43 7.62 0.86
CA TYR A 509 5.61 7.81 2.04
C TYR A 509 4.58 8.91 1.80
N GLY A 510 3.31 8.50 1.75
CA GLY A 510 2.15 9.38 1.84
C GLY A 510 1.67 9.55 3.28
N ILE A 511 0.40 9.88 3.43
CA ILE A 511 -0.24 10.06 4.74
C ILE A 511 -1.31 9.00 5.00
N VAL A 512 -1.51 8.65 6.26
CA VAL A 512 -2.71 7.99 6.77
C VAL A 512 -3.22 8.71 8.00
N GLY A 513 -4.55 8.83 8.10
CA GLY A 513 -5.23 9.40 9.27
C GLY A 513 -6.59 8.74 9.47
N LEU A 514 -6.90 8.41 10.71
CA LEU A 514 -8.22 7.98 11.15
C LEU A 514 -8.75 8.99 12.16
N TYR A 515 -10.02 9.40 12.02
CA TYR A 515 -10.66 10.37 12.89
C TYR A 515 -12.12 10.00 13.14
N GLY A 516 -12.60 10.15 14.36
CA GLY A 516 -13.98 9.89 14.74
C GLY A 516 -14.11 9.17 16.08
N ASN A 517 -15.35 8.83 16.44
CA ASN A 517 -15.62 8.18 17.72
C ASN A 517 -15.07 6.75 17.79
N GLY A 518 -14.27 6.46 18.82
CA GLY A 518 -13.58 5.18 19.00
C GLY A 518 -12.20 5.11 18.36
N ILE A 519 -11.71 6.20 17.78
CA ILE A 519 -10.32 6.32 17.29
C ILE A 519 -9.46 6.92 18.38
N ARG A 520 -8.27 6.36 18.60
CA ARG A 520 -7.31 6.88 19.61
C ARG A 520 -6.86 8.28 19.25
N ARG A 521 -6.90 9.17 20.21
CA ARG A 521 -6.54 10.58 20.04
C ARG A 521 -5.03 10.78 20.14
N GLY A 522 -4.49 11.58 19.24
CA GLY A 522 -3.06 11.93 19.21
C GLY A 522 -2.12 10.73 19.07
N TYR A 523 -2.60 9.61 18.52
CA TYR A 523 -1.82 8.40 18.37
C TYR A 523 -1.02 8.41 17.07
N THR A 524 0.26 8.07 17.15
CA THR A 524 1.12 7.97 15.97
C THR A 524 1.18 6.53 15.48
N LEU A 525 0.76 6.34 14.24
CA LEU A 525 0.82 5.06 13.52
C LEU A 525 2.21 4.84 12.94
N GLU A 526 2.76 3.63 13.07
CA GLU A 526 4.05 3.25 12.53
C GLU A 526 3.94 1.97 11.70
N GLY A 527 4.77 1.87 10.65
CA GLY A 527 4.85 0.68 9.81
C GLY A 527 3.59 0.36 9.00
N VAL A 528 2.77 1.39 8.74
CA VAL A 528 1.53 1.24 7.94
C VAL A 528 1.84 1.28 6.45
N THR A 529 1.17 0.41 5.70
CA THR A 529 1.27 0.33 4.25
C THR A 529 -0.07 0.59 3.57
N VAL A 530 -0.06 0.93 2.30
CA VAL A 530 -1.30 1.14 1.51
C VAL A 530 -2.21 -0.09 1.49
N LEU A 531 -1.67 -1.28 1.70
CA LEU A 531 -2.43 -2.54 1.76
C LEU A 531 -3.24 -2.70 3.06
N ASP A 532 -2.91 -1.96 4.12
CA ASP A 532 -3.59 -2.02 5.42
C ASP A 532 -4.93 -1.25 5.42
N VAL A 533 -5.18 -0.44 4.39
CA VAL A 533 -6.36 0.43 4.28
C VAL A 533 -7.65 -0.39 4.16
N VAL A 534 -7.73 -1.31 3.18
CA VAL A 534 -8.93 -2.13 2.97
C VAL A 534 -9.26 -3.01 4.18
N PRO A 535 -8.33 -3.81 4.74
CA PRO A 535 -8.60 -4.59 5.95
C PRO A 535 -9.13 -3.74 7.10
N THR A 536 -8.60 -2.53 7.27
CA THR A 536 -9.03 -1.60 8.34
C THR A 536 -10.45 -1.10 8.10
N ILE A 537 -10.81 -0.72 6.87
CA ILE A 537 -12.17 -0.28 6.54
C ILE A 537 -13.16 -1.44 6.70
N LEU A 538 -12.84 -2.64 6.22
CA LEU A 538 -13.67 -3.83 6.40
C LEU A 538 -13.95 -4.09 7.89
N ALA A 539 -12.92 -4.02 8.73
CA ALA A 539 -13.08 -4.21 10.17
C ALA A 539 -13.96 -3.13 10.83
N LEU A 540 -13.82 -1.85 10.43
CA LEU A 540 -14.69 -0.74 10.87
C LEU A 540 -16.14 -0.96 10.45
N GLU A 541 -16.37 -1.55 9.29
CA GLU A 541 -17.71 -1.93 8.80
C GLU A 541 -18.24 -3.21 9.46
N GLY A 542 -17.41 -3.94 10.24
CA GLY A 542 -17.77 -5.17 10.92
C GLY A 542 -17.55 -6.44 10.09
N LEU A 543 -16.88 -6.33 8.93
CA LEU A 543 -16.57 -7.46 8.05
C LEU A 543 -15.20 -8.07 8.39
N PRO A 544 -14.99 -9.37 8.06
CA PRO A 544 -13.72 -10.04 8.24
C PRO A 544 -12.66 -9.56 7.24
N GLN A 545 -11.39 -9.78 7.56
CA GLN A 545 -10.28 -9.66 6.62
C GLN A 545 -10.23 -10.89 5.71
N ALA A 546 -9.74 -10.73 4.47
CA ALA A 546 -9.44 -11.86 3.60
C ALA A 546 -7.96 -12.27 3.70
N ALA A 547 -7.68 -13.58 3.74
CA ALA A 547 -6.32 -14.13 3.81
C ALA A 547 -5.47 -13.80 2.56
N ASP A 548 -6.14 -13.57 1.44
CA ASP A 548 -5.52 -13.15 0.18
C ASP A 548 -5.31 -11.63 0.07
N MET A 549 -5.50 -10.87 1.17
CA MET A 549 -5.12 -9.47 1.34
C MET A 549 -3.89 -9.41 2.26
N PRO A 550 -2.69 -9.01 1.75
CA PRO A 550 -1.46 -9.05 2.53
C PRO A 550 -1.38 -7.97 3.63
N GLY A 551 -2.27 -6.99 3.62
CA GLY A 551 -2.35 -5.95 4.65
C GLY A 551 -2.98 -6.46 5.95
N LYS A 552 -2.94 -5.63 7.00
CA LYS A 552 -3.48 -5.91 8.33
C LYS A 552 -4.46 -4.83 8.79
N VAL A 553 -5.34 -5.17 9.72
CA VAL A 553 -6.21 -4.20 10.41
C VAL A 553 -5.38 -3.33 11.35
N LEU A 554 -5.55 -2.02 11.29
CA LEU A 554 -4.87 -1.05 12.15
C LEU A 554 -5.54 -0.96 13.53
N VAL A 555 -5.57 -2.07 14.26
CA VAL A 555 -6.22 -2.15 15.59
C VAL A 555 -5.62 -1.18 16.61
N ASP A 556 -4.33 -0.85 16.46
CA ASP A 556 -3.64 0.10 17.35
C ASP A 556 -4.15 1.54 17.19
N ALA A 557 -4.82 1.86 16.08
CA ALA A 557 -5.48 3.14 15.87
C ALA A 557 -6.78 3.27 16.68
N LEU A 558 -7.33 2.17 17.21
CA LEU A 558 -8.65 2.12 17.79
C LEU A 558 -8.58 2.18 19.32
N GLU A 559 -9.55 2.85 19.94
CA GLU A 559 -9.77 2.75 21.38
C GLU A 559 -10.18 1.32 21.76
N ASP A 560 -9.86 0.88 22.96
CA ASP A 560 -10.11 -0.50 23.43
C ASP A 560 -11.57 -0.95 23.29
N THR A 561 -12.51 -0.03 23.40
CA THR A 561 -13.95 -0.29 23.24
C THR A 561 -14.31 -0.65 21.80
N LEU A 562 -13.74 0.02 20.81
CA LEU A 562 -13.95 -0.25 19.39
C LEU A 562 -13.09 -1.43 18.93
N ALA A 563 -11.83 -1.51 19.38
CA ALA A 563 -10.90 -2.59 19.05
C ALA A 563 -11.45 -3.99 19.40
N ARG A 564 -12.21 -4.11 20.50
CA ARG A 564 -12.88 -5.37 20.86
C ARG A 564 -14.14 -5.71 20.03
N ARG A 565 -14.65 -4.76 19.29
CA ARG A 565 -15.89 -4.90 18.50
C ARG A 565 -15.64 -5.10 17.02
N VAL A 566 -14.49 -4.64 16.51
CA VAL A 566 -14.14 -4.84 15.10
C VAL A 566 -13.91 -6.32 14.82
N ASN A 567 -14.30 -6.75 13.65
CA ASN A 567 -14.11 -8.13 13.21
C ASN A 567 -12.67 -8.31 12.71
N THR A 568 -11.87 -9.04 13.48
CA THR A 568 -10.49 -9.39 13.11
C THR A 568 -10.37 -10.85 12.63
N SER A 569 -11.48 -11.53 12.42
CA SER A 569 -11.45 -12.88 11.83
C SER A 569 -10.97 -12.82 10.38
N VAL A 570 -10.37 -13.91 9.92
CA VAL A 570 -9.82 -14.01 8.57
C VAL A 570 -10.60 -15.08 7.81
N VAL A 571 -11.09 -14.70 6.62
CA VAL A 571 -11.70 -15.64 5.66
C VAL A 571 -10.75 -15.85 4.49
N ALA A 572 -10.90 -16.94 3.74
CA ALA A 572 -9.99 -17.27 2.64
C ALA A 572 -9.94 -16.15 1.58
N THR A 573 -11.10 -15.68 1.16
CA THR A 573 -11.27 -14.59 0.19
C THR A 573 -12.63 -13.94 0.34
N LEU A 574 -12.70 -12.66 0.00
CA LEU A 574 -13.94 -11.92 -0.18
C LEU A 574 -14.27 -11.70 -1.65
N GLN A 575 -13.46 -12.24 -2.56
CA GLN A 575 -13.66 -12.15 -3.99
C GLN A 575 -14.82 -13.02 -4.43
N ARG A 576 -15.70 -12.49 -5.29
CA ARG A 576 -16.81 -13.25 -5.89
C ARG A 576 -16.60 -13.38 -7.40
N PRO A 577 -16.95 -14.54 -7.99
CA PRO A 577 -16.96 -14.66 -9.44
C PRO A 577 -17.93 -13.64 -10.03
N ARG A 578 -17.42 -12.70 -10.84
CA ARG A 578 -18.24 -11.74 -11.58
C ARG A 578 -18.03 -11.97 -13.07
N GLU A 579 -19.10 -12.15 -13.81
CA GLU A 579 -19.02 -12.03 -15.25
C GLU A 579 -18.68 -10.56 -15.56
N LYS A 580 -17.50 -10.33 -16.08
CA LYS A 580 -17.18 -9.05 -16.72
C LYS A 580 -18.03 -8.98 -17.98
N GLY A 581 -19.27 -8.49 -17.83
CA GLY A 581 -20.10 -8.20 -18.99
C GLY A 581 -19.25 -7.43 -20.02
N ALA A 582 -19.35 -7.79 -21.27
CA ALA A 582 -18.75 -7.03 -22.36
C ALA A 582 -19.47 -5.66 -22.43
N VAL A 583 -19.17 -4.78 -21.48
CA VAL A 583 -19.60 -3.39 -21.55
C VAL A 583 -18.71 -2.76 -22.61
N PRO A 584 -19.26 -2.36 -23.76
CA PRO A 584 -18.49 -1.62 -24.74
C PRO A 584 -17.94 -0.38 -24.02
N VAL A 585 -16.62 -0.27 -23.93
CA VAL A 585 -16.00 0.97 -23.44
C VAL A 585 -16.22 2.01 -24.54
N PRO A 586 -17.10 3.01 -24.35
CA PRO A 586 -17.31 4.01 -25.37
C PRO A 586 -16.01 4.81 -25.52
N SER A 587 -15.32 4.68 -26.65
CA SER A 587 -14.21 5.57 -26.99
C SER A 587 -14.78 6.94 -27.37
N GLY A 588 -14.30 8.01 -26.74
CA GLY A 588 -14.84 9.35 -26.98
C GLY A 588 -13.97 10.50 -26.48
N ALA A 589 -14.53 11.69 -26.51
CA ALA A 589 -13.86 12.95 -26.13
C ALA A 589 -13.25 12.95 -24.70
N GLY A 590 -13.80 12.15 -23.79
CA GLY A 590 -13.26 11.99 -22.44
C GLY A 590 -11.89 11.29 -22.40
N ASP A 591 -11.59 10.38 -23.32
CA ASP A 591 -10.30 9.70 -23.41
C ASP A 591 -9.21 10.64 -23.92
N GLU A 592 -9.54 11.49 -24.90
CA GLU A 592 -8.58 12.47 -25.41
C GLU A 592 -8.24 13.53 -24.35
N ALA A 593 -9.23 14.02 -23.59
CA ALA A 593 -9.01 14.95 -22.50
C ALA A 593 -8.15 14.32 -21.39
N ALA A 594 -8.40 13.04 -21.05
CA ALA A 594 -7.59 12.30 -20.08
C ALA A 594 -6.14 12.13 -20.54
N LEU A 595 -5.92 11.76 -21.80
CA LEU A 595 -4.56 11.62 -22.35
C LEU A 595 -3.82 12.97 -22.36
N LYS A 596 -4.46 14.05 -22.81
CA LYS A 596 -3.87 15.39 -22.78
C LYS A 596 -3.50 15.85 -21.38
N LYS A 597 -4.36 15.54 -20.39
CA LYS A 597 -4.04 15.84 -18.99
C LYS A 597 -2.85 15.02 -18.48
N LEU A 598 -2.82 13.70 -18.76
CA LEU A 598 -1.69 12.85 -18.37
C LEU A 598 -0.38 13.30 -19.03
N GLU A 599 -0.45 13.81 -20.26
CA GLU A 599 0.67 14.44 -20.97
C GLU A 599 1.11 15.75 -20.27
N ALA A 600 0.16 16.63 -19.91
CA ALA A 600 0.44 17.89 -19.24
C ALA A 600 1.10 17.70 -17.87
N LEU A 601 0.76 16.64 -17.15
CA LEU A 601 1.34 16.28 -15.87
C LEU A 601 2.62 15.45 -15.98
N GLY A 602 3.03 15.06 -17.21
CA GLY A 602 4.24 14.29 -17.46
C GLY A 602 4.12 12.79 -17.19
N TYR A 603 2.90 12.25 -17.06
CA TYR A 603 2.69 10.82 -16.83
C TYR A 603 2.79 9.96 -18.09
N ILE A 604 2.56 10.54 -19.24
CA ILE A 604 2.69 9.85 -20.53
C ILE A 604 3.51 10.66 -21.52
N THR A 605 4.29 9.93 -22.31
CA THR A 605 4.97 10.44 -23.49
C THR A 605 4.46 9.65 -24.72
N PRO A 606 4.60 10.19 -25.96
CA PRO A 606 4.12 9.50 -27.17
C PRO A 606 4.67 8.07 -27.37
N GLU A 607 5.84 7.77 -26.78
CA GLU A 607 6.55 6.49 -26.91
C GLU A 607 6.87 5.91 -25.53
N ASN A 608 5.87 5.34 -24.82
CA ASN A 608 6.12 4.91 -23.45
C ASN A 608 6.15 3.38 -23.27
N PRO A 609 7.34 2.77 -23.03
CA PRO A 609 7.53 1.37 -22.69
C PRO A 609 7.34 1.05 -21.18
N ASP A 610 6.76 1.97 -20.41
CA ASP A 610 6.84 2.00 -18.97
C ASP A 610 6.08 0.89 -18.26
N ALA A 611 4.96 0.42 -18.79
CA ALA A 611 4.20 -0.66 -18.14
C ALA A 611 5.07 -1.91 -17.93
N TYR A 612 5.86 -2.26 -18.96
CA TYR A 612 6.78 -3.39 -18.87
C TYR A 612 7.97 -3.11 -17.97
N ASN A 613 8.49 -1.88 -17.98
CA ASN A 613 9.57 -1.48 -17.07
C ASN A 613 9.10 -1.54 -15.61
N ASN A 614 7.91 -1.05 -15.31
CA ASN A 614 7.34 -1.05 -13.96
C ASN A 614 7.04 -2.47 -13.46
N LEU A 615 6.49 -3.33 -14.32
CA LEU A 615 6.30 -4.74 -13.99
C LEU A 615 7.64 -5.45 -13.76
N GLY A 616 8.65 -5.12 -14.57
CA GLY A 616 10.01 -5.61 -14.39
C GLY A 616 10.60 -5.20 -13.03
N GLN A 617 10.42 -3.96 -12.60
CA GLN A 617 10.84 -3.49 -11.28
C GLN A 617 10.18 -4.27 -10.15
N ARG A 618 8.87 -4.57 -10.25
CA ARG A 618 8.16 -5.40 -9.26
C ARG A 618 8.78 -6.79 -9.13
N TYR A 619 9.03 -7.47 -10.25
CA TYR A 619 9.70 -8.78 -10.22
C TYR A 619 11.14 -8.68 -9.66
N GLN A 620 11.86 -7.59 -9.96
CA GLN A 620 13.18 -7.32 -9.41
C GLN A 620 13.16 -7.19 -7.88
N GLU A 621 12.19 -6.46 -7.31
CA GLU A 621 12.01 -6.31 -5.86
C GLU A 621 11.65 -7.63 -5.17
N GLN A 622 10.90 -8.49 -5.85
CA GLN A 622 10.57 -9.84 -5.37
C GLN A 622 11.75 -10.82 -5.49
N GLY A 623 12.86 -10.41 -6.11
CA GLY A 623 14.02 -11.26 -6.37
C GLY A 623 13.83 -12.20 -7.57
N GLU A 624 12.74 -12.05 -8.32
CA GLU A 624 12.42 -12.85 -9.51
C GLU A 624 13.12 -12.30 -10.76
N TYR A 625 14.44 -12.28 -10.75
CA TYR A 625 15.28 -11.58 -11.72
C TYR A 625 15.05 -12.03 -13.17
N ASP A 626 14.77 -13.31 -13.42
CA ASP A 626 14.52 -13.81 -14.78
C ASP A 626 13.22 -13.25 -15.35
N LYS A 627 12.16 -13.18 -14.54
CA LYS A 627 10.89 -12.55 -14.95
C LYS A 627 11.07 -11.04 -15.15
N ALA A 628 11.83 -10.38 -14.27
CA ALA A 628 12.15 -8.97 -14.42
C ALA A 628 12.87 -8.69 -15.74
N ILE A 629 13.89 -9.48 -16.07
CA ILE A 629 14.64 -9.39 -17.34
C ILE A 629 13.72 -9.54 -18.56
N GLU A 630 12.76 -10.46 -18.52
CA GLU A 630 11.78 -10.64 -19.60
C GLU A 630 10.96 -9.35 -19.82
N GLN A 631 10.47 -8.73 -18.74
CA GLN A 631 9.67 -7.52 -18.86
C GLN A 631 10.51 -6.32 -19.33
N PHE A 632 11.73 -6.14 -18.80
CA PHE A 632 12.63 -5.10 -19.28
C PHE A 632 13.01 -5.27 -20.75
N LYS A 633 13.17 -6.51 -21.24
CA LYS A 633 13.37 -6.77 -22.68
C LYS A 633 12.16 -6.34 -23.50
N LYS A 634 10.93 -6.58 -23.04
CA LYS A 634 9.71 -6.08 -23.69
C LYS A 634 9.69 -4.55 -23.76
N ALA A 635 10.05 -3.88 -22.65
CA ALA A 635 10.20 -2.42 -22.63
C ALA A 635 11.23 -1.95 -23.69
N LEU A 636 12.38 -2.61 -23.76
CA LEU A 636 13.45 -2.29 -24.73
C LEU A 636 13.11 -2.67 -26.18
N THR A 637 12.16 -3.57 -26.41
CA THR A 637 11.64 -3.84 -27.74
C THR A 637 10.81 -2.67 -28.26
N ILE A 638 10.05 -2.00 -27.36
CA ILE A 638 9.26 -0.83 -27.69
C ILE A 638 10.15 0.41 -27.81
N ASN A 639 11.04 0.62 -26.85
CA ASN A 639 12.05 1.71 -26.86
C ASN A 639 13.46 1.15 -26.63
N PRO A 640 14.24 0.87 -27.68
CA PRO A 640 15.62 0.35 -27.53
C PRO A 640 16.58 1.31 -26.84
N ASN A 641 16.21 2.58 -26.73
CA ASN A 641 16.99 3.66 -26.11
C ASN A 641 16.40 4.13 -24.77
N PHE A 642 15.81 3.24 -24.01
CA PHE A 642 15.27 3.54 -22.68
C PHE A 642 16.31 3.34 -21.57
N PRO A 643 16.97 4.42 -21.05
CA PRO A 643 18.05 4.28 -20.08
C PRO A 643 17.60 3.59 -18.78
N GLY A 644 16.38 3.90 -18.28
CA GLY A 644 15.84 3.28 -17.07
C GLY A 644 15.71 1.75 -17.17
N ALA A 645 15.16 1.24 -18.27
CA ALA A 645 15.06 -0.20 -18.49
C ALA A 645 16.43 -0.84 -18.68
N LEU A 646 17.38 -0.14 -19.34
CA LEU A 646 18.77 -0.61 -19.51
C LEU A 646 19.50 -0.68 -18.16
N ASN A 647 19.30 0.31 -17.28
CA ASN A 647 19.84 0.28 -15.94
C ASN A 647 19.26 -0.89 -15.13
N ASN A 648 17.95 -1.03 -15.12
CA ASN A 648 17.26 -2.06 -14.35
C ASN A 648 17.61 -3.49 -14.80
N ILE A 649 17.64 -3.73 -16.12
CA ILE A 649 18.06 -5.03 -16.64
C ILE A 649 19.52 -5.32 -16.33
N GLY A 650 20.39 -4.28 -16.30
CA GLY A 650 21.79 -4.40 -15.88
C GLY A 650 21.91 -4.82 -14.43
N VAL A 651 21.13 -4.26 -13.53
CA VAL A 651 21.07 -4.68 -12.12
C VAL A 651 20.64 -6.14 -12.00
N CYS A 652 19.57 -6.55 -12.72
CA CYS A 652 19.10 -7.94 -12.69
C CYS A 652 20.18 -8.91 -13.19
N TYR A 653 20.85 -8.60 -14.30
CA TYR A 653 21.98 -9.42 -14.79
C TYR A 653 23.13 -9.52 -13.78
N GLY A 654 23.45 -8.43 -13.07
CA GLY A 654 24.42 -8.43 -11.98
C GLY A 654 24.01 -9.38 -10.86
N LYS A 655 22.76 -9.35 -10.43
CA LYS A 655 22.24 -10.22 -9.35
C LYS A 655 22.27 -11.71 -9.71
N ILE A 656 22.06 -12.06 -10.98
CA ILE A 656 22.22 -13.45 -11.46
C ILE A 656 23.65 -13.75 -11.97
N LYS A 657 24.62 -12.86 -11.67
CA LYS A 657 26.05 -12.99 -11.99
C LYS A 657 26.39 -13.08 -13.49
N GLN A 658 25.50 -12.59 -14.35
CA GLN A 658 25.75 -12.43 -15.79
C GLN A 658 26.46 -11.08 -16.05
N TYR A 659 27.63 -10.89 -15.48
CA TYR A 659 28.32 -9.60 -15.40
C TYR A 659 28.62 -8.96 -16.77
N ALA A 660 28.92 -9.74 -17.79
CA ALA A 660 29.16 -9.19 -19.13
C ALA A 660 27.90 -8.53 -19.73
N LEU A 661 26.71 -9.11 -19.51
CA LEU A 661 25.44 -8.53 -19.94
C LEU A 661 25.06 -7.32 -19.07
N ALA A 662 25.33 -7.38 -17.77
CA ALA A 662 25.12 -6.28 -16.85
C ALA A 662 25.96 -5.06 -17.25
N GLU A 663 27.26 -5.25 -17.49
CA GLU A 663 28.18 -4.21 -17.94
C GLU A 663 27.71 -3.56 -19.26
N ALA A 664 27.36 -4.38 -20.25
CA ALA A 664 26.90 -3.89 -21.53
C ALA A 664 25.64 -3.04 -21.41
N ALA A 665 24.65 -3.48 -20.61
CA ALA A 665 23.40 -2.77 -20.39
C ALA A 665 23.63 -1.44 -19.65
N LEU A 666 24.40 -1.45 -18.56
CA LEU A 666 24.69 -0.26 -17.75
C LEU A 666 25.52 0.77 -18.54
N LYS A 667 26.54 0.33 -19.28
CA LYS A 667 27.30 1.22 -20.16
C LYS A 667 26.47 1.82 -21.28
N LYS A 668 25.51 1.06 -21.82
CA LYS A 668 24.57 1.59 -22.80
C LYS A 668 23.65 2.62 -22.15
N ALA A 669 23.18 2.41 -20.91
CA ALA A 669 22.40 3.40 -20.17
C ALA A 669 23.18 4.72 -20.02
N ILE A 670 24.43 4.67 -19.60
CA ILE A 670 25.32 5.85 -19.47
C ILE A 670 25.58 6.50 -20.83
N SER A 671 25.75 5.73 -21.91
CA SER A 671 25.97 6.31 -23.24
C SER A 671 24.79 7.13 -23.75
N LEU A 672 23.56 6.71 -23.38
CA LEU A 672 22.31 7.40 -23.72
C LEU A 672 22.06 8.59 -22.79
N LYS A 673 22.43 8.45 -21.53
CA LYS A 673 22.28 9.47 -20.49
C LYS A 673 23.59 9.62 -19.74
N LYS A 674 24.40 10.61 -20.16
CA LYS A 674 25.80 10.78 -19.68
C LYS A 674 25.91 11.14 -18.20
N ASP A 675 24.82 11.61 -17.60
CA ASP A 675 24.72 11.98 -16.20
C ASP A 675 23.91 10.95 -15.37
N ASP A 676 23.80 9.69 -15.84
CA ASP A 676 23.11 8.63 -15.13
C ASP A 676 23.93 8.11 -13.93
N VAL A 677 23.84 8.83 -12.82
CA VAL A 677 24.52 8.47 -11.57
C VAL A 677 24.10 7.10 -11.02
N TYR A 678 22.87 6.68 -11.31
CA TYR A 678 22.37 5.36 -10.88
C TYR A 678 23.07 4.24 -11.64
N ALA A 679 23.21 4.37 -12.95
CA ALA A 679 23.91 3.38 -13.76
C ALA A 679 25.42 3.35 -13.44
N MET A 680 26.05 4.52 -13.18
CA MET A 680 27.43 4.60 -12.72
C MET A 680 27.60 3.90 -11.36
N ASN A 681 26.74 4.17 -10.41
CA ASN A 681 26.75 3.54 -9.09
C ASN A 681 26.52 2.02 -9.17
N ASN A 682 25.64 1.56 -10.03
CA ASN A 682 25.39 0.14 -10.23
C ASN A 682 26.57 -0.57 -10.90
N LEU A 683 27.32 0.09 -11.80
CA LEU A 683 28.60 -0.42 -12.31
C LEU A 683 29.65 -0.51 -11.20
N SER A 684 29.75 0.49 -10.33
CA SER A 684 30.64 0.46 -9.17
C SER A 684 30.34 -0.75 -8.27
N ILE A 685 29.08 -0.97 -7.94
CA ILE A 685 28.64 -2.14 -7.15
C ILE A 685 28.98 -3.44 -7.86
N MET A 686 28.67 -3.56 -9.14
CA MET A 686 28.93 -4.76 -9.94
C MET A 686 30.43 -5.09 -9.98
N TYR A 687 31.29 -4.09 -10.26
CA TYR A 687 32.74 -4.31 -10.28
C TYR A 687 33.29 -4.64 -8.89
N MET A 688 32.75 -4.07 -7.83
CA MET A 688 33.08 -4.46 -6.45
C MET A 688 32.73 -5.94 -6.18
N GLU A 689 31.54 -6.39 -6.61
CA GLU A 689 31.12 -7.80 -6.48
C GLU A 689 32.01 -8.75 -7.31
N MET A 690 32.57 -8.28 -8.43
CA MET A 690 33.57 -9.02 -9.25
C MET A 690 34.99 -9.03 -8.66
N GLY A 691 35.24 -8.17 -7.67
CA GLY A 691 36.59 -7.97 -7.11
C GLY A 691 37.51 -7.03 -7.92
N ASP A 692 36.96 -6.37 -8.96
CA ASP A 692 37.69 -5.37 -9.74
C ASP A 692 37.53 -4.00 -9.07
N LEU A 693 38.31 -3.80 -8.02
CA LEU A 693 38.20 -2.64 -7.16
C LEU A 693 38.65 -1.35 -7.87
N ASP A 694 39.53 -1.42 -8.84
CA ASP A 694 39.99 -0.24 -9.59
C ASP A 694 38.85 0.35 -10.42
N ARG A 695 38.13 -0.49 -11.20
CA ARG A 695 36.95 -0.04 -11.94
C ARG A 695 35.80 0.32 -11.02
N ALA A 696 35.63 -0.35 -9.88
CA ALA A 696 34.63 0.01 -8.90
C ALA A 696 34.83 1.44 -8.35
N VAL A 697 36.09 1.80 -8.03
CA VAL A 697 36.47 3.17 -7.62
C VAL A 697 36.20 4.16 -8.75
N GLU A 698 36.64 3.86 -9.98
CA GLU A 698 36.48 4.74 -11.15
C GLU A 698 35.00 5.15 -11.33
N TYR A 699 34.09 4.17 -11.37
CA TYR A 699 32.64 4.45 -11.57
C TYR A 699 31.97 5.07 -10.35
N GLY A 700 32.39 4.71 -9.13
CA GLY A 700 31.90 5.34 -7.90
C GLY A 700 32.29 6.81 -7.82
N GLU A 701 33.56 7.15 -8.11
CA GLU A 701 34.00 8.53 -8.20
C GLU A 701 33.33 9.31 -9.35
N MET A 702 33.05 8.64 -10.48
CA MET A 702 32.31 9.25 -11.58
C MET A 702 30.89 9.63 -11.12
N ALA A 703 30.19 8.78 -10.38
CA ALA A 703 28.86 9.04 -9.86
C ALA A 703 28.83 10.28 -8.94
N ILE A 704 29.74 10.34 -7.95
CA ILE A 704 29.77 11.47 -7.00
C ILE A 704 30.31 12.77 -7.62
N ARG A 705 31.18 12.68 -8.65
CA ARG A 705 31.58 13.88 -9.42
C ARG A 705 30.42 14.43 -10.23
N THR A 706 29.58 13.57 -10.77
CA THR A 706 28.40 13.96 -11.55
C THR A 706 27.32 14.55 -10.65
N GLU A 707 27.09 13.94 -9.48
CA GLU A 707 26.14 14.42 -8.48
C GLU A 707 26.78 14.38 -7.07
N PRO A 708 27.40 15.48 -6.61
CA PRO A 708 28.11 15.53 -5.31
C PRO A 708 27.22 15.34 -4.07
N ASN A 709 25.91 15.44 -4.22
CA ASN A 709 24.94 15.23 -3.14
C ASN A 709 24.23 13.87 -3.23
N TYR A 710 24.75 12.94 -4.01
CA TYR A 710 24.19 11.61 -4.15
C TYR A 710 24.62 10.71 -2.97
N ALA A 711 23.83 10.67 -1.89
CA ALA A 711 24.14 9.95 -0.66
C ALA A 711 24.49 8.46 -0.89
N ASN A 712 23.73 7.76 -1.77
CA ASN A 712 24.02 6.36 -2.09
C ASN A 712 25.32 6.18 -2.87
N GLY A 713 25.73 7.15 -3.69
CA GLY A 713 27.04 7.13 -4.36
C GLY A 713 28.18 7.16 -3.36
N HIS A 714 28.10 8.05 -2.36
CA HIS A 714 29.06 8.11 -1.26
C HIS A 714 29.06 6.83 -0.42
N LEU A 715 27.88 6.26 -0.13
CA LEU A 715 27.77 4.99 0.59
C LEU A 715 28.43 3.84 -0.18
N THR A 716 28.20 3.74 -1.48
CA THR A 716 28.80 2.73 -2.35
C THR A 716 30.31 2.90 -2.43
N LEU A 717 30.79 4.11 -2.71
CA LEU A 717 32.23 4.38 -2.83
C LEU A 717 32.96 4.13 -1.51
N GLY A 718 32.35 4.48 -0.38
CA GLY A 718 32.84 4.12 0.94
C GLY A 718 32.97 2.61 1.14
N SER A 719 32.00 1.83 0.65
CA SER A 719 32.06 0.37 0.69
C SER A 719 33.15 -0.21 -0.22
N VAL A 720 33.37 0.38 -1.39
CA VAL A 720 34.47 0.01 -2.30
C VAL A 720 35.82 0.27 -1.65
N TYR A 721 36.03 1.47 -1.06
CA TYR A 721 37.29 1.78 -0.38
C TYR A 721 37.52 0.91 0.85
N ALA A 722 36.46 0.58 1.62
CA ALA A 722 36.60 -0.35 2.74
C ALA A 722 37.03 -1.74 2.27
N THR A 723 36.46 -2.23 1.17
CA THR A 723 36.81 -3.52 0.56
C THR A 723 38.25 -3.49 0.02
N ALA A 724 38.72 -2.35 -0.49
CA ALA A 724 40.09 -2.13 -0.94
C ALA A 724 41.08 -1.91 0.21
N GLY A 725 40.66 -1.92 1.47
CA GLY A 725 41.49 -1.67 2.64
C GLY A 725 41.85 -0.21 2.87
N ASN A 726 41.29 0.72 2.10
CA ASN A 726 41.51 2.16 2.28
C ASN A 726 40.52 2.73 3.28
N LEU A 727 40.76 2.44 4.57
CA LEU A 727 39.87 2.78 5.65
C LEU A 727 39.72 4.31 5.84
N ASP A 728 40.74 5.11 5.49
CA ASP A 728 40.67 6.56 5.61
C ASP A 728 39.66 7.19 4.62
N ARG A 729 39.71 6.77 3.35
CA ARG A 729 38.75 7.22 2.35
C ARG A 729 37.36 6.64 2.61
N ALA A 730 37.29 5.38 3.05
CA ALA A 730 36.02 4.77 3.41
C ALA A 730 35.28 5.56 4.52
N GLU A 731 36.00 5.99 5.56
CA GLU A 731 35.45 6.81 6.64
C GLU A 731 34.93 8.14 6.14
N GLN A 732 35.66 8.82 5.26
CA GLN A 732 35.25 10.12 4.68
C GLN A 732 33.96 9.97 3.87
N GLU A 733 33.87 8.95 3.03
CA GLU A 733 32.72 8.73 2.17
C GLU A 733 31.48 8.31 2.97
N PHE A 734 31.61 7.44 3.99
CA PHE A 734 30.50 7.09 4.87
C PHE A 734 30.02 8.28 5.74
N ALA A 735 30.95 9.13 6.19
CA ALA A 735 30.60 10.35 6.91
C ALA A 735 29.80 11.29 6.01
N LYS A 736 30.22 11.45 4.74
CA LYS A 736 29.52 12.28 3.76
C LYS A 736 28.14 11.72 3.41
N ALA A 737 28.03 10.39 3.23
CA ALA A 737 26.74 9.72 3.03
C ALA A 737 25.80 10.00 4.20
N LEU A 738 26.28 9.96 5.44
CA LEU A 738 25.48 10.20 6.64
C LEU A 738 25.14 11.70 6.83
N GLU A 739 26.01 12.63 6.38
CA GLU A 739 25.72 14.07 6.31
C GLU A 739 24.55 14.34 5.36
N LEU A 740 24.55 13.68 4.19
CA LEU A 740 23.52 13.84 3.15
C LEU A 740 22.20 13.13 3.50
N ASP A 741 22.29 11.96 4.16
CA ASP A 741 21.15 11.22 4.69
C ASP A 741 21.39 10.83 6.16
N PRO A 742 21.01 11.70 7.11
CA PRO A 742 21.16 11.42 8.54
C PRO A 742 20.35 10.21 9.04
N THR A 743 19.39 9.72 8.28
CA THR A 743 18.53 8.58 8.64
C THR A 743 19.12 7.24 8.21
N SER A 744 20.15 7.24 7.36
CA SER A 744 20.78 6.03 6.83
C SER A 744 21.40 5.16 7.93
N ARG A 745 20.71 4.06 8.24
CA ARG A 745 21.22 3.07 9.19
C ARG A 745 22.50 2.37 8.66
N THR A 746 22.54 2.13 7.36
CA THR A 746 23.66 1.46 6.69
C THR A 746 24.92 2.33 6.73
N ALA A 747 24.83 3.62 6.37
CA ALA A 747 25.96 4.54 6.44
C ALA A 747 26.50 4.65 7.87
N ARG A 748 25.63 4.74 8.87
CA ARG A 748 26.01 4.81 10.30
C ARG A 748 26.73 3.54 10.75
N ALA A 749 26.20 2.37 10.39
CA ALA A 749 26.80 1.08 10.77
C ALA A 749 28.19 0.90 10.11
N ASN A 750 28.31 1.22 8.82
CA ASN A 750 29.57 1.11 8.10
C ASN A 750 30.61 2.11 8.63
N LEU A 751 30.23 3.33 8.94
CA LEU A 751 31.10 4.33 9.55
C LEU A 751 31.64 3.86 10.92
N GLN A 752 30.77 3.30 11.77
CA GLN A 752 31.18 2.74 13.06
C GLN A 752 32.14 1.57 12.90
N LYS A 753 31.86 0.67 11.92
CA LYS A 753 32.70 -0.48 11.64
C LYS A 753 34.11 -0.04 11.21
N VAL A 754 34.22 0.86 10.26
CA VAL A 754 35.51 1.37 9.77
C VAL A 754 36.29 2.05 10.88
N ARG A 755 35.67 2.86 11.74
CA ARG A 755 36.34 3.49 12.89
C ARG A 755 36.84 2.47 13.90
N SER A 756 36.10 1.40 14.14
CA SER A 756 36.54 0.29 15.00
C SER A 756 37.78 -0.44 14.42
N GLU A 757 37.76 -0.73 13.13
CA GLU A 757 38.87 -1.39 12.43
C GLU A 757 40.16 -0.53 12.47
N LYS A 758 40.02 0.78 12.22
CA LYS A 758 41.18 1.72 12.32
C LYS A 758 41.75 1.78 13.73
N SER A 759 40.91 1.78 14.76
CA SER A 759 41.38 1.81 16.16
C SER A 759 42.11 0.53 16.59
N GLN A 760 41.76 -0.61 16.00
CA GLN A 760 42.45 -1.89 16.21
C GLN A 760 43.80 -1.93 15.51
N ASP A 761 43.91 -1.36 14.32
CA ASP A 761 45.19 -1.31 13.56
C ASP A 761 46.20 -0.36 14.21
N ASP A 762 45.74 0.79 14.74
CA ASP A 762 46.59 1.73 15.51
C ASP A 762 47.07 1.14 16.85
N GLY A 763 46.27 0.26 17.48
CA GLY A 763 46.62 -0.42 18.72
C GLY A 763 47.62 -1.58 18.54
N SER A 764 47.77 -2.09 17.32
CA SER A 764 48.65 -3.21 16.98
C SER A 764 50.05 -2.79 16.53
N ARG A 765 50.30 -1.50 16.25
CA ARG A 765 51.63 -0.99 15.91
C ARG A 765 52.46 -0.80 17.18
N PRO A 766 53.60 -1.48 17.34
CA PRO A 766 54.50 -1.26 18.48
C PRO A 766 54.97 0.20 18.45
N ARG A 767 54.71 0.93 19.57
CA ARG A 767 55.29 2.25 19.78
C ARG A 767 56.79 2.17 19.64
N ARG A 768 57.34 2.69 18.55
CA ARG A 768 58.79 2.91 18.38
C ARG A 768 59.23 4.12 19.18
#